data_77a47f80b5860edde6b259d89547b88e
#
_entry.id   77a47f80b5860edde6b259d89547b88e
#
_cell.length_a   1.000
_cell.length_b   1.000
_cell.length_c   1.000
_cell.angle_alpha   90.00
_cell.angle_beta   90.00
_cell.angle_gamma   90.00
#
_symmetry.space_group_name_H-M   'P 1'
#
loop_
_entity.id
_entity.type
_entity.pdbx_description
1 polymer ?
#
loop_
_entity_poly.entity_id
_entity_poly.type
_entity_poly.pdbx_seq_one_letter_code
_entity_poly.pdbx_strand_id
1 'polypeptide(L)'
;MSDYPAIPFPDELVHLEQVSARLSKALQRAEASVSRADREYTDTKKYMADHRGEIDPHEMFQNELLLKQTDRTGAFAVEMRDRIVKLKDSPYFARIDFKEEEEEEGQTYYIGRFAFQYENEPLIFDWRAPISSMFYDCEVGEAGFLAPAGWTAGELTRKRQFKIRNGIMEYALESSANVQDDVLQRELSHTSDEKMKSIISTIQKEQNQIIRNEKEGTLIIQGVAGSGKTSIALHRIAFLLYRFKDRLSARNVTILSPNKVFGDYISGVIPELGEEPIYEMSFGELADIQLEGVIGFEPDRDPFEMQDRAWEERVRFKSTLDFVYMMDQYIEQMPEFIFVPTDYVYEGFRVTGEWIRDRFLAYGTCPVKKRLAMVADDIHDRFETDNIMEQEVPRPRVILKQLNSMLAMKDTLAVYKDFYKRMGIAEQFVMAARRTLEWADVYPFLYLHAAFRGLKESHITRHLVIDEMQDYTPIQYAALNRMFPCQKTILGDYGQYINPNHLHCLEDLRTIYDKARFVELNKSYRSTYEIMCFAKKINHVSALEPMERHGEPPELVPCLDAADEIRKIREVIRRFRAGGNVSLGIILKTDAAARDMYEVLAGYDGVEENQVEENQVEGNGEEACDISLLTRESTSFQNGISITSVRMSKGLEFDEVLIPQADSRTYASDFDRSLLYIACTRAMHRLTLTYSGKETEFISGQPPFL
;
A
#
# COMPACT_ATOMS: atom_id res chain seq x y z
N MET A 1 -19.30 14.77 -31.24
CA MET A 1 -20.58 15.34 -30.73
C MET A 1 -20.86 14.54 -29.46
N SER A 2 -20.96 15.19 -28.32
CA SER A 2 -21.10 14.54 -27.01
C SER A 2 -22.41 13.75 -26.93
N ASP A 3 -22.33 12.46 -26.70
CA ASP A 3 -23.47 11.52 -26.46
C ASP A 3 -24.12 11.69 -25.06
N TYR A 4 -23.98 12.87 -24.44
CA TYR A 4 -24.58 13.11 -23.13
C TYR A 4 -26.02 13.62 -23.30
N PRO A 5 -27.03 12.95 -22.70
CA PRO A 5 -28.40 13.47 -22.67
C PRO A 5 -28.43 14.82 -21.97
N ALA A 6 -29.33 15.70 -22.39
CA ALA A 6 -29.52 17.01 -21.77
C ALA A 6 -29.69 16.84 -20.25
N ILE A 7 -28.96 17.63 -19.46
CA ILE A 7 -28.98 17.56 -18.00
C ILE A 7 -30.41 17.88 -17.53
N PRO A 8 -31.09 16.97 -16.82
CA PRO A 8 -32.51 17.12 -16.50
C PRO A 8 -32.78 18.11 -15.36
N PHE A 9 -31.74 18.73 -14.75
CA PHE A 9 -31.84 19.57 -13.56
C PHE A 9 -31.25 20.96 -13.81
N PRO A 10 -32.02 21.96 -14.33
CA PRO A 10 -31.51 23.31 -14.60
C PRO A 10 -31.03 24.03 -13.33
N ASP A 11 -31.62 23.73 -12.17
CA ASP A 11 -31.23 24.28 -10.86
C ASP A 11 -29.78 23.97 -10.51
N GLU A 12 -29.29 22.78 -10.87
CA GLU A 12 -27.91 22.34 -10.60
C GLU A 12 -26.89 23.06 -11.50
N LEU A 13 -27.27 23.41 -12.73
CA LEU A 13 -26.42 24.21 -13.62
C LEU A 13 -26.22 25.64 -13.08
N VAL A 14 -27.29 26.24 -12.59
CA VAL A 14 -27.24 27.57 -11.96
C VAL A 14 -26.40 27.54 -10.70
N HIS A 15 -26.55 26.48 -9.87
CA HIS A 15 -25.74 26.30 -8.66
C HIS A 15 -24.25 26.13 -9.01
N LEU A 16 -23.93 25.31 -10.02
CA LEU A 16 -22.55 25.12 -10.48
C LEU A 16 -21.89 26.40 -10.92
N GLU A 17 -22.63 27.25 -11.68
CA GLU A 17 -22.14 28.53 -12.11
C GLU A 17 -21.86 29.50 -10.93
N GLN A 18 -22.74 29.52 -9.93
CA GLN A 18 -22.54 30.32 -8.71
C GLN A 18 -21.32 29.83 -7.90
N VAL A 19 -21.15 28.51 -7.71
CA VAL A 19 -20.01 27.96 -7.02
C VAL A 19 -18.72 28.26 -7.79
N SER A 20 -18.72 28.08 -9.11
CA SER A 20 -17.55 28.33 -9.97
C SER A 20 -17.13 29.81 -9.94
N ALA A 21 -18.08 30.72 -9.89
CA ALA A 21 -17.80 32.15 -9.74
C ALA A 21 -17.15 32.47 -8.38
N ARG A 22 -17.65 31.86 -7.28
CA ARG A 22 -17.08 32.03 -5.93
C ARG A 22 -15.69 31.40 -5.81
N LEU A 23 -15.47 30.22 -6.41
CA LEU A 23 -14.16 29.58 -6.50
C LEU A 23 -13.16 30.45 -7.28
N SER A 24 -13.58 31.07 -8.37
CA SER A 24 -12.71 31.96 -9.15
C SER A 24 -12.27 33.19 -8.36
N LYS A 25 -13.17 33.80 -7.59
CA LYS A 25 -12.82 34.89 -6.68
C LYS A 25 -11.89 34.46 -5.55
N ALA A 26 -12.14 33.27 -4.98
CA ALA A 26 -11.29 32.70 -3.94
C ALA A 26 -9.88 32.35 -4.48
N LEU A 27 -9.76 31.86 -5.72
CA LEU A 27 -8.49 31.63 -6.37
C LEU A 27 -7.66 32.89 -6.51
N GLN A 28 -8.27 33.99 -7.00
CA GLN A 28 -7.59 35.30 -7.11
C GLN A 28 -7.07 35.78 -5.75
N ARG A 29 -7.87 35.61 -4.68
CA ARG A 29 -7.42 35.93 -3.30
C ARG A 29 -6.26 35.07 -2.84
N ALA A 30 -6.29 33.77 -3.12
CA ALA A 30 -5.23 32.84 -2.77
C ALA A 30 -3.93 33.15 -3.53
N GLU A 31 -3.99 33.40 -4.83
CA GLU A 31 -2.84 33.82 -5.67
C GLU A 31 -2.22 35.12 -5.18
N ALA A 32 -3.05 36.10 -4.82
CA ALA A 32 -2.58 37.35 -4.22
C ALA A 32 -1.87 37.11 -2.87
N SER A 33 -2.37 36.18 -2.07
CA SER A 33 -1.75 35.79 -0.78
C SER A 33 -0.40 35.09 -0.98
N VAL A 34 -0.29 34.17 -1.94
CA VAL A 34 0.98 33.52 -2.33
C VAL A 34 1.98 34.58 -2.78
N SER A 35 1.59 35.47 -3.70
CA SER A 35 2.47 36.53 -4.21
C SER A 35 2.91 37.51 -3.12
N ARG A 36 2.07 37.76 -2.12
CA ARG A 36 2.42 38.60 -0.97
C ARG A 36 3.45 37.91 -0.07
N ALA A 37 3.20 36.66 0.30
CA ALA A 37 4.12 35.88 1.14
C ALA A 37 5.49 35.73 0.48
N ASP A 38 5.54 35.48 -0.83
CA ASP A 38 6.77 35.35 -1.60
C ASP A 38 7.58 36.66 -1.62
N ARG A 39 6.92 37.81 -1.80
CA ARG A 39 7.56 39.13 -1.70
C ARG A 39 8.10 39.38 -0.30
N GLU A 40 7.28 39.21 0.74
CA GLU A 40 7.67 39.43 2.13
C GLU A 40 8.87 38.56 2.52
N TYR A 41 8.86 37.29 2.08
CA TYR A 41 9.98 36.37 2.30
C TYR A 41 11.26 36.86 1.61
N THR A 42 11.14 37.22 0.34
CA THR A 42 12.27 37.67 -0.49
C THR A 42 12.83 38.99 0.03
N ASP A 43 11.99 39.96 0.38
CA ASP A 43 12.39 41.26 0.90
C ASP A 43 13.09 41.12 2.26
N THR A 44 12.55 40.31 3.16
CA THR A 44 13.18 40.05 4.48
C THR A 44 14.53 39.35 4.30
N LYS A 45 14.60 38.36 3.45
CA LYS A 45 15.86 37.62 3.16
C LYS A 45 16.92 38.51 2.55
N LYS A 46 16.51 39.39 1.62
CA LYS A 46 17.40 40.40 1.01
C LYS A 46 17.89 41.41 2.04
N TYR A 47 17.02 41.95 2.88
CA TYR A 47 17.39 42.85 3.98
C TYR A 47 18.43 42.22 4.91
N MET A 48 18.24 40.96 5.34
CA MET A 48 19.21 40.26 6.19
C MET A 48 20.56 40.02 5.48
N ALA A 49 20.54 39.83 4.15
CA ALA A 49 21.77 39.62 3.37
C ALA A 49 22.54 40.94 3.18
N ASP A 50 21.85 42.03 2.84
CA ASP A 50 22.44 43.34 2.54
C ASP A 50 23.03 44.00 3.80
N HIS A 51 22.45 43.73 4.98
CA HIS A 51 22.88 44.32 6.28
C HIS A 51 23.60 43.29 7.16
N ARG A 52 24.17 42.26 6.59
CA ARG A 52 24.89 41.19 7.28
C ARG A 52 26.11 41.75 8.05
N GLY A 53 26.02 41.81 9.37
CA GLY A 53 27.06 42.38 10.27
C GLY A 53 26.70 43.73 10.86
N GLU A 54 25.63 44.40 10.42
CA GLU A 54 25.09 45.61 10.98
C GLU A 54 23.89 45.33 11.89
N ILE A 55 23.18 44.23 11.64
CA ILE A 55 21.99 43.78 12.40
C ILE A 55 22.46 43.17 13.72
N ASP A 56 21.87 43.64 14.84
CA ASP A 56 22.19 43.08 16.17
C ASP A 56 21.59 41.65 16.30
N PRO A 57 22.12 40.80 17.23
CA PRO A 57 21.66 39.42 17.38
C PRO A 57 20.17 39.28 17.72
N HIS A 58 19.57 40.27 18.38
CA HIS A 58 18.14 40.21 18.73
C HIS A 58 17.25 40.50 17.52
N GLU A 59 17.62 41.49 16.73
CA GLU A 59 16.94 41.80 15.45
C GLU A 59 17.12 40.67 14.43
N MET A 60 18.32 40.05 14.38
CA MET A 60 18.54 38.87 13.54
C MET A 60 17.61 37.71 13.91
N PHE A 61 17.45 37.41 15.20
CA PHE A 61 16.52 36.40 15.67
C PHE A 61 15.07 36.71 15.34
N GLN A 62 14.64 37.99 15.43
CA GLN A 62 13.31 38.41 15.06
C GLN A 62 13.06 38.23 13.55
N ASN A 63 14.03 38.58 12.71
CA ASN A 63 13.95 38.41 11.28
C ASN A 63 13.92 36.93 10.85
N GLU A 64 14.68 36.05 11.52
CA GLU A 64 14.59 34.59 11.33
C GLU A 64 13.20 34.04 11.71
N LEU A 65 12.63 34.53 12.81
CA LEU A 65 11.29 34.13 13.22
C LEU A 65 10.22 34.61 12.22
N LEU A 66 10.37 35.84 11.71
CA LEU A 66 9.51 36.37 10.66
C LEU A 66 9.59 35.56 9.38
N LEU A 67 10.81 35.19 8.93
CA LEU A 67 11.00 34.31 7.76
C LEU A 67 10.30 32.97 7.93
N LYS A 68 10.44 32.32 9.09
CA LYS A 68 9.74 31.06 9.38
C LYS A 68 8.21 31.21 9.40
N GLN A 69 7.72 32.32 9.90
CA GLN A 69 6.28 32.61 9.89
C GLN A 69 5.76 32.86 8.48
N THR A 70 6.47 33.67 7.69
CA THR A 70 6.13 33.96 6.28
C THR A 70 6.19 32.73 5.43
N ASP A 71 7.19 31.85 5.62
CA ASP A 71 7.31 30.56 4.92
C ASP A 71 6.10 29.65 5.21
N ARG A 72 5.70 29.55 6.49
CA ARG A 72 4.49 28.76 6.87
C ARG A 72 3.21 29.37 6.27
N THR A 73 3.09 30.69 6.27
CA THR A 73 1.92 31.39 5.69
C THR A 73 1.89 31.21 4.19
N GLY A 74 3.05 31.29 3.54
CA GLY A 74 3.23 31.01 2.11
C GLY A 74 2.86 29.59 1.73
N ALA A 75 3.37 28.60 2.47
CA ALA A 75 3.05 27.19 2.25
C ALA A 75 1.54 26.92 2.38
N PHE A 76 0.88 27.48 3.40
CA PHE A 76 -0.57 27.38 3.56
C PHE A 76 -1.34 28.04 2.40
N ALA A 77 -0.88 29.19 1.93
CA ALA A 77 -1.51 29.88 0.81
C ALA A 77 -1.38 29.10 -0.51
N VAL A 78 -0.23 28.46 -0.74
CA VAL A 78 0.00 27.55 -1.88
C VAL A 78 -0.94 26.35 -1.80
N GLU A 79 -1.02 25.70 -0.66
CA GLU A 79 -1.91 24.55 -0.44
C GLU A 79 -3.38 24.93 -0.70
N MET A 80 -3.83 26.09 -0.19
CA MET A 80 -5.18 26.57 -0.41
C MET A 80 -5.44 26.87 -1.89
N ARG A 81 -4.49 27.51 -2.58
CA ARG A 81 -4.58 27.75 -4.03
C ARG A 81 -4.74 26.43 -4.78
N ASP A 82 -3.92 25.45 -4.50
CA ASP A 82 -3.91 24.15 -5.19
C ASP A 82 -5.22 23.38 -4.95
N ARG A 83 -5.77 23.43 -3.74
CA ARG A 83 -7.11 22.90 -3.43
C ARG A 83 -8.20 23.58 -4.25
N ILE A 84 -8.18 24.92 -4.35
CA ILE A 84 -9.16 25.68 -5.12
C ILE A 84 -9.03 25.36 -6.62
N VAL A 85 -7.82 25.20 -7.15
CA VAL A 85 -7.60 24.79 -8.56
C VAL A 85 -8.25 23.43 -8.83
N LYS A 86 -8.05 22.44 -7.95
CA LYS A 86 -8.69 21.12 -8.06
C LYS A 86 -10.22 21.21 -7.97
N LEU A 87 -10.75 22.06 -7.07
CA LEU A 87 -12.19 22.29 -6.94
C LEU A 87 -12.79 22.98 -8.16
N LYS A 88 -12.05 23.83 -8.87
CA LYS A 88 -12.53 24.44 -10.11
C LYS A 88 -12.74 23.44 -11.23
N ASP A 89 -11.94 22.38 -11.27
CA ASP A 89 -12.12 21.29 -12.22
C ASP A 89 -13.38 20.48 -11.88
N SER A 90 -13.50 20.02 -10.61
CA SER A 90 -14.63 19.23 -10.12
C SER A 90 -15.01 19.65 -8.70
N PRO A 91 -15.91 20.63 -8.53
CA PRO A 91 -16.20 21.20 -7.22
C PRO A 91 -16.91 20.21 -6.28
N TYR A 92 -17.86 19.44 -6.79
CA TYR A 92 -18.61 18.44 -6.03
C TYR A 92 -19.06 17.32 -6.96
N PHE A 93 -19.37 16.18 -6.36
CA PHE A 93 -19.82 14.99 -7.08
C PHE A 93 -21.20 14.49 -6.60
N ALA A 94 -21.70 15.02 -5.48
CA ALA A 94 -22.99 14.62 -4.93
C ALA A 94 -23.71 15.77 -4.22
N ARG A 95 -25.03 15.62 -4.14
CA ARG A 95 -25.94 16.43 -3.34
C ARG A 95 -26.86 15.53 -2.52
N ILE A 96 -27.04 15.88 -1.26
CA ILE A 96 -28.07 15.31 -0.40
C ILE A 96 -28.92 16.45 0.18
N ASP A 97 -30.24 16.24 0.26
CA ASP A 97 -31.15 17.09 0.99
C ASP A 97 -31.63 16.31 2.22
N PHE A 98 -31.28 16.79 3.41
CA PHE A 98 -31.56 16.13 4.67
C PHE A 98 -32.34 17.02 5.60
N LYS A 99 -33.35 16.45 6.25
CA LYS A 99 -34.20 17.13 7.23
C LYS A 99 -34.01 16.42 8.58
N GLU A 100 -33.45 17.10 9.56
CA GLU A 100 -33.35 16.60 10.93
C GLU A 100 -34.73 16.47 11.56
N GLU A 101 -34.93 15.50 12.47
CA GLU A 101 -36.23 15.27 13.12
C GLU A 101 -36.77 16.49 13.90
N GLU A 102 -35.85 17.32 14.41
CA GLU A 102 -36.19 18.51 15.19
C GLU A 102 -36.34 19.78 14.36
N GLU A 103 -36.04 19.75 13.04
CA GLU A 103 -36.10 20.91 12.15
C GLU A 103 -37.36 20.90 11.27
N GLU A 104 -37.94 22.08 11.00
CA GLU A 104 -39.11 22.21 10.11
C GLU A 104 -38.69 22.18 8.63
N GLU A 105 -37.51 22.68 8.28
CA GLU A 105 -37.01 22.77 6.91
C GLU A 105 -35.77 21.90 6.71
N GLY A 106 -35.70 21.21 5.57
CA GLY A 106 -34.53 20.42 5.19
C GLY A 106 -33.38 21.32 4.65
N GLN A 107 -32.16 20.89 4.89
CA GLN A 107 -30.96 21.55 4.40
C GLN A 107 -30.34 20.79 3.24
N THR A 108 -29.70 21.54 2.31
CA THR A 108 -29.00 20.97 1.15
C THR A 108 -27.50 20.94 1.39
N TYR A 109 -26.86 19.79 1.11
CA TYR A 109 -25.45 19.58 1.28
C TYR A 109 -24.82 19.08 -0.03
N TYR A 110 -23.88 19.86 -0.57
CA TYR A 110 -23.08 19.46 -1.72
C TYR A 110 -21.78 18.84 -1.23
N ILE A 111 -21.48 17.63 -1.70
CA ILE A 111 -20.36 16.81 -1.23
C ILE A 111 -19.29 16.81 -2.31
N GLY A 112 -18.08 17.19 -1.95
CA GLY A 112 -16.93 17.24 -2.82
C GLY A 112 -15.68 16.58 -2.21
N ARG A 113 -14.60 16.61 -2.98
CA ARG A 113 -13.31 16.09 -2.55
C ARG A 113 -12.72 16.87 -1.37
N PHE A 114 -12.96 18.18 -1.33
CA PHE A 114 -12.51 19.08 -0.26
C PHE A 114 -13.68 19.96 0.19
N ALA A 115 -13.66 20.34 1.48
CA ALA A 115 -14.57 21.39 1.94
C ALA A 115 -14.22 22.75 1.33
N PHE A 116 -15.25 23.52 1.00
CA PHE A 116 -15.09 24.90 0.54
C PHE A 116 -16.13 25.81 1.21
N GLN A 117 -15.63 26.88 1.80
CA GLN A 117 -16.42 27.92 2.44
C GLN A 117 -16.09 29.28 1.82
N TYR A 118 -17.10 30.07 1.52
CA TYR A 118 -16.93 31.42 1.00
C TYR A 118 -17.74 32.40 1.85
N GLU A 119 -17.06 33.41 2.42
CA GLU A 119 -17.68 34.44 3.28
C GLU A 119 -18.50 33.84 4.45
N ASN A 120 -17.99 32.84 5.11
CA ASN A 120 -18.60 32.03 6.21
C ASN A 120 -19.80 31.15 5.79
N GLU A 121 -20.14 31.08 4.53
CA GLU A 121 -21.15 30.17 4.00
C GLU A 121 -20.47 28.85 3.55
N PRO A 122 -20.77 27.67 4.12
CA PRO A 122 -20.28 26.41 3.64
C PRO A 122 -20.97 26.05 2.32
N LEU A 123 -20.20 25.94 1.24
CA LEU A 123 -20.72 25.64 -0.09
C LEU A 123 -20.49 24.19 -0.51
N ILE A 124 -19.38 23.59 -0.05
CA ILE A 124 -19.01 22.22 -0.36
C ILE A 124 -18.54 21.56 0.93
N PHE A 125 -19.09 20.40 1.22
CA PHE A 125 -18.72 19.55 2.34
C PHE A 125 -17.71 18.50 1.90
N ASP A 126 -16.70 18.26 2.74
CA ASP A 126 -15.72 17.20 2.48
C ASP A 126 -16.39 15.82 2.55
N TRP A 127 -16.06 14.93 1.64
CA TRP A 127 -16.61 13.56 1.60
C TRP A 127 -16.34 12.77 2.90
N ARG A 128 -15.30 13.15 3.66
CA ARG A 128 -14.92 12.54 4.94
C ARG A 128 -15.77 13.07 6.12
N ALA A 129 -16.46 14.17 5.96
CA ALA A 129 -17.30 14.75 7.01
C ALA A 129 -18.39 13.77 7.46
N PRO A 130 -18.80 13.79 8.74
CA PRO A 130 -19.82 12.88 9.27
C PRO A 130 -21.12 12.89 8.45
N ILE A 131 -21.64 14.06 8.11
CA ILE A 131 -22.87 14.21 7.33
C ILE A 131 -22.76 13.59 5.93
N SER A 132 -21.58 13.63 5.31
CA SER A 132 -21.33 13.07 3.98
C SER A 132 -21.44 11.54 3.96
N SER A 133 -21.41 10.86 5.14
CA SER A 133 -21.60 9.41 5.21
C SER A 133 -22.96 8.97 4.69
N MET A 134 -24.00 9.81 4.86
CA MET A 134 -25.35 9.47 4.42
C MET A 134 -25.43 9.26 2.90
N PHE A 135 -24.60 9.95 2.12
CA PHE A 135 -24.55 9.71 0.68
C PHE A 135 -24.17 8.26 0.33
N TYR A 136 -23.29 7.63 1.12
CA TYR A 136 -22.82 6.26 0.91
C TYR A 136 -23.66 5.21 1.59
N ASP A 137 -24.16 5.50 2.81
CA ASP A 137 -24.75 4.52 3.72
C ASP A 137 -26.28 4.47 3.68
N CYS A 138 -26.93 5.57 3.24
CA CYS A 138 -28.37 5.73 3.31
C CYS A 138 -29.03 5.83 1.93
N GLU A 139 -30.22 5.27 1.80
CA GLU A 139 -31.15 5.54 0.71
C GLU A 139 -32.09 6.69 1.09
N VAL A 140 -32.88 7.18 0.09
CA VAL A 140 -33.91 8.19 0.32
C VAL A 140 -34.96 7.62 1.30
N GLY A 141 -35.27 8.38 2.35
CA GLY A 141 -36.13 7.99 3.46
C GLY A 141 -35.46 8.21 4.83
N GLU A 142 -35.80 7.38 5.81
CA GLU A 142 -35.19 7.45 7.14
C GLU A 142 -33.68 7.31 7.08
N ALA A 143 -32.95 8.30 7.61
CA ALA A 143 -31.50 8.36 7.55
C ALA A 143 -30.93 9.01 8.81
N GLY A 144 -29.63 8.85 9.03
CA GLY A 144 -28.92 9.52 10.12
C GLY A 144 -27.41 9.32 10.01
N PHE A 145 -26.69 10.11 10.79
CA PHE A 145 -25.24 10.05 10.84
C PHE A 145 -24.71 10.29 12.26
N LEU A 146 -23.50 9.84 12.54
CA LEU A 146 -22.83 10.02 13.81
C LEU A 146 -22.05 11.34 13.80
N ALA A 147 -22.66 12.40 14.35
CA ALA A 147 -21.99 13.67 14.57
C ALA A 147 -21.06 13.61 15.82
N PRO A 148 -20.13 14.55 16.00
CA PRO A 148 -19.32 14.65 17.23
C PRO A 148 -20.15 14.78 18.50
N ALA A 149 -21.36 15.37 18.41
CA ALA A 149 -22.29 15.53 19.51
C ALA A 149 -23.18 14.29 19.79
N GLY A 150 -23.18 13.30 18.90
CA GLY A 150 -24.00 12.10 19.00
C GLY A 150 -24.68 11.72 17.68
N TRP A 151 -25.63 10.79 17.76
CA TRP A 151 -26.40 10.36 16.59
C TRP A 151 -27.44 11.42 16.22
N THR A 152 -27.43 11.85 14.96
CA THR A 152 -28.41 12.77 14.37
C THR A 152 -29.30 11.96 13.43
N ALA A 153 -30.59 11.87 13.74
CA ALA A 153 -31.60 11.19 12.95
C ALA A 153 -32.45 12.20 12.15
N GLY A 154 -33.03 11.75 11.05
CA GLY A 154 -33.88 12.55 10.20
C GLY A 154 -34.31 11.82 8.93
N GLU A 155 -34.70 12.59 7.92
CA GLU A 155 -35.14 12.09 6.62
C GLU A 155 -34.25 12.61 5.50
N LEU A 156 -33.69 11.70 4.71
CA LEU A 156 -33.00 12.02 3.46
C LEU A 156 -34.07 12.15 2.36
N THR A 157 -34.36 13.38 1.94
CA THR A 157 -35.44 13.65 1.00
C THR A 157 -35.01 13.62 -0.46
N ARG A 158 -33.69 13.79 -0.71
CA ARG A 158 -33.11 13.77 -2.04
C ARG A 158 -31.66 13.34 -2.02
N LYS A 159 -31.25 12.63 -3.08
CA LYS A 159 -29.89 12.22 -3.32
C LYS A 159 -29.61 12.32 -4.82
N ARG A 160 -28.61 13.16 -5.20
CA ARG A 160 -28.16 13.33 -6.58
C ARG A 160 -26.67 13.08 -6.69
N GLN A 161 -26.26 12.57 -7.85
CA GLN A 161 -24.86 12.35 -8.19
C GLN A 161 -24.51 13.09 -9.48
N PHE A 162 -23.32 13.68 -9.52
CA PHE A 162 -22.85 14.50 -10.63
C PHE A 162 -21.49 14.04 -11.11
N LYS A 163 -21.23 14.19 -12.41
CA LYS A 163 -19.88 14.20 -12.96
C LYS A 163 -19.62 15.58 -13.54
N ILE A 164 -18.63 16.26 -12.96
CA ILE A 164 -18.20 17.58 -13.38
C ILE A 164 -16.71 17.48 -13.74
N ARG A 165 -16.35 17.94 -14.94
CA ARG A 165 -14.99 17.94 -15.46
C ARG A 165 -14.71 19.29 -16.11
N ASN A 166 -13.54 19.88 -15.82
CA ASN A 166 -13.18 21.24 -16.28
C ASN A 166 -14.26 22.29 -15.97
N GLY A 167 -14.97 22.14 -14.85
CA GLY A 167 -16.07 23.01 -14.46
C GLY A 167 -17.36 22.84 -15.28
N ILE A 168 -17.45 21.82 -16.12
CA ILE A 168 -18.63 21.50 -16.95
C ILE A 168 -19.28 20.22 -16.41
N MET A 169 -20.61 20.27 -16.21
CA MET A 169 -21.37 19.10 -15.78
C MET A 169 -21.63 18.18 -16.98
N GLU A 170 -21.02 17.00 -16.95
CA GLU A 170 -21.18 15.97 -17.99
C GLU A 170 -22.50 15.22 -17.82
N TYR A 171 -22.86 14.87 -16.57
CA TYR A 171 -24.16 14.32 -16.23
C TYR A 171 -24.61 14.66 -14.80
N ALA A 172 -25.91 14.55 -14.57
CA ALA A 172 -26.55 14.61 -13.27
C ALA A 172 -27.63 13.52 -13.18
N LEU A 173 -27.61 12.73 -12.10
CA LEU A 173 -28.53 11.62 -11.88
C LEU A 173 -29.17 11.78 -10.50
N GLU A 174 -30.49 11.56 -10.40
CA GLU A 174 -31.20 11.46 -9.13
C GLU A 174 -31.28 9.99 -8.73
N SER A 175 -30.76 9.66 -7.55
CA SER A 175 -30.56 8.27 -7.13
C SER A 175 -31.92 7.62 -6.77
N SER A 176 -32.26 6.55 -7.51
CA SER A 176 -33.09 5.44 -7.04
C SER A 176 -32.20 4.21 -6.86
N ALA A 177 -32.64 3.19 -6.12
CA ALA A 177 -31.81 2.03 -5.75
C ALA A 177 -31.01 1.36 -6.89
N ASN A 178 -31.46 1.48 -8.15
CA ASN A 178 -30.81 0.91 -9.33
C ASN A 178 -29.77 1.84 -9.99
N VAL A 179 -29.76 3.15 -9.69
CA VAL A 179 -28.91 4.15 -10.38
C VAL A 179 -27.46 4.11 -9.89
N GLN A 180 -27.24 3.64 -8.68
CA GLN A 180 -25.89 3.58 -8.08
C GLN A 180 -25.01 2.55 -8.82
N ASP A 181 -25.59 1.45 -9.25
CA ASP A 181 -24.90 0.42 -10.06
C ASP A 181 -24.64 0.93 -11.49
N ASP A 182 -25.55 1.67 -12.10
CA ASP A 182 -25.38 2.25 -13.44
C ASP A 182 -24.27 3.28 -13.49
N VAL A 183 -24.15 4.13 -12.45
CA VAL A 183 -23.06 5.11 -12.33
C VAL A 183 -21.74 4.41 -12.16
N LEU A 184 -21.67 3.43 -11.27
CA LEU A 184 -20.47 2.62 -11.07
C LEU A 184 -20.04 1.92 -12.36
N GLN A 185 -20.97 1.34 -13.11
CA GLN A 185 -20.70 0.72 -14.41
C GLN A 185 -20.13 1.72 -15.42
N ARG A 186 -20.71 2.93 -15.52
CA ARG A 186 -20.20 3.99 -16.41
C ARG A 186 -18.80 4.44 -16.02
N GLU A 187 -18.55 4.73 -14.74
CA GLU A 187 -17.24 5.14 -14.28
C GLU A 187 -16.18 4.05 -14.47
N LEU A 188 -16.54 2.79 -14.28
CA LEU A 188 -15.66 1.65 -14.53
C LEU A 188 -15.42 1.35 -16.01
N SER A 189 -16.20 1.92 -16.94
CA SER A 189 -15.99 1.77 -18.38
C SER A 189 -14.91 2.70 -18.95
N HIS A 190 -14.43 3.68 -18.18
CA HIS A 190 -13.33 4.56 -18.56
C HIS A 190 -11.95 3.90 -18.38
N THR A 191 -10.91 4.50 -18.98
CA THR A 191 -9.53 4.01 -18.91
C THR A 191 -8.93 4.08 -17.49
N SER A 192 -7.84 3.33 -17.25
CA SER A 192 -7.23 3.16 -15.92
C SER A 192 -6.87 4.48 -15.21
N ASP A 193 -6.36 5.48 -15.92
CA ASP A 193 -5.96 6.77 -15.33
C ASP A 193 -7.14 7.61 -14.83
N GLU A 194 -8.31 7.48 -15.44
CA GLU A 194 -9.51 8.23 -15.06
C GLU A 194 -10.22 7.62 -13.85
N LYS A 195 -10.09 6.30 -13.64
CA LYS A 195 -10.79 5.54 -12.58
C LYS A 195 -10.44 6.01 -11.19
N MET A 196 -9.16 6.27 -10.92
CA MET A 196 -8.73 6.68 -9.57
C MET A 196 -9.29 8.03 -9.14
N LYS A 197 -9.54 8.93 -10.10
CA LYS A 197 -10.10 10.26 -9.81
C LYS A 197 -11.58 10.19 -9.45
N SER A 198 -12.29 9.16 -9.90
CA SER A 198 -13.74 9.02 -9.69
C SER A 198 -14.14 8.08 -8.54
N ILE A 199 -13.19 7.34 -7.93
CA ILE A 199 -13.48 6.33 -6.90
C ILE A 199 -14.26 6.90 -5.71
N ILE A 200 -13.98 8.14 -5.29
CA ILE A 200 -14.69 8.76 -4.14
C ILE A 200 -16.20 8.79 -4.38
N SER A 201 -16.65 9.02 -5.61
CA SER A 201 -18.08 9.08 -5.96
C SER A 201 -18.75 7.70 -6.09
N THR A 202 -17.95 6.63 -6.13
CA THR A 202 -18.42 5.25 -6.37
C THR A 202 -18.18 4.29 -5.22
N ILE A 203 -17.72 4.81 -4.05
CA ILE A 203 -17.55 4.02 -2.84
C ILE A 203 -18.89 3.38 -2.43
N GLN A 204 -18.89 2.05 -2.33
CA GLN A 204 -20.07 1.30 -1.91
C GLN A 204 -20.26 1.35 -0.40
N LYS A 205 -21.48 1.12 0.08
CA LYS A 205 -21.84 1.13 1.51
C LYS A 205 -20.90 0.26 2.37
N GLU A 206 -20.64 -0.98 1.95
CA GLU A 206 -19.76 -1.91 2.64
C GLU A 206 -18.32 -1.36 2.73
N GLN A 207 -17.83 -0.78 1.64
CA GLN A 207 -16.51 -0.15 1.59
C GLN A 207 -16.45 1.09 2.50
N ASN A 208 -17.49 1.94 2.50
CA ASN A 208 -17.56 3.12 3.35
C ASN A 208 -17.52 2.76 4.84
N GLN A 209 -18.18 1.69 5.24
CA GLN A 209 -18.13 1.19 6.62
C GLN A 209 -16.73 0.77 7.06
N ILE A 210 -15.93 0.21 6.15
CA ILE A 210 -14.54 -0.16 6.39
C ILE A 210 -13.66 1.10 6.49
N ILE A 211 -13.83 2.02 5.55
CA ILE A 211 -13.08 3.29 5.49
C ILE A 211 -13.28 4.08 6.78
N ARG A 212 -14.53 4.20 7.25
CA ARG A 212 -14.90 5.00 8.43
C ARG A 212 -14.79 4.26 9.76
N ASN A 213 -14.24 3.06 9.78
CA ASN A 213 -14.06 2.33 11.04
C ASN A 213 -12.97 2.98 11.91
N GLU A 214 -13.37 3.64 12.98
CA GLU A 214 -12.49 4.34 13.94
C GLU A 214 -11.98 3.43 15.07
N LYS A 215 -12.44 2.18 15.16
CA LYS A 215 -12.06 1.28 16.27
C LYS A 215 -10.56 1.03 16.26
N GLU A 216 -9.95 1.15 17.41
CA GLU A 216 -8.55 0.88 17.64
C GLU A 216 -8.20 -0.59 17.43
N GLY A 217 -6.94 -0.85 17.05
CA GLY A 217 -6.41 -2.20 16.89
C GLY A 217 -5.97 -2.52 15.46
N THR A 218 -6.03 -3.79 15.12
CA THR A 218 -5.68 -4.31 13.79
C THR A 218 -6.96 -4.62 13.01
N LEU A 219 -7.05 -4.08 11.79
CA LEU A 219 -8.09 -4.41 10.82
C LEU A 219 -7.46 -5.26 9.71
N ILE A 220 -8.04 -6.42 9.43
CA ILE A 220 -7.62 -7.32 8.36
C ILE A 220 -8.72 -7.38 7.31
N ILE A 221 -8.40 -7.07 6.06
CA ILE A 221 -9.31 -7.03 4.93
C ILE A 221 -8.91 -8.14 3.96
N GLN A 222 -9.65 -9.25 3.97
CA GLN A 222 -9.59 -10.29 2.94
C GLN A 222 -10.51 -9.89 1.81
N GLY A 223 -10.00 -9.76 0.59
CA GLY A 223 -10.85 -9.42 -0.55
C GLY A 223 -10.44 -10.17 -1.81
N VAL A 224 -11.40 -10.55 -2.63
CA VAL A 224 -11.14 -11.17 -3.92
C VAL A 224 -10.45 -10.21 -4.89
N ALA A 225 -9.92 -10.74 -6.00
CA ALA A 225 -9.37 -9.93 -7.07
C ALA A 225 -10.37 -8.84 -7.51
N GLY A 226 -9.90 -7.60 -7.68
CA GLY A 226 -10.75 -6.50 -8.14
C GLY A 226 -11.77 -5.97 -7.12
N SER A 227 -11.72 -6.37 -5.84
CA SER A 227 -12.64 -5.84 -4.81
C SER A 227 -12.32 -4.43 -4.31
N GLY A 228 -11.25 -3.81 -4.82
CA GLY A 228 -10.86 -2.44 -4.44
C GLY A 228 -10.12 -2.34 -3.11
N LYS A 229 -9.52 -3.42 -2.59
CA LYS A 229 -8.80 -3.45 -1.30
C LYS A 229 -7.84 -2.29 -1.09
N THR A 230 -6.94 -2.07 -2.04
CA THR A 230 -5.93 -1.01 -1.96
C THR A 230 -6.58 0.37 -1.97
N SER A 231 -7.57 0.59 -2.83
CA SER A 231 -8.34 1.83 -2.84
C SER A 231 -9.02 2.09 -1.49
N ILE A 232 -9.65 1.07 -0.90
CA ILE A 232 -10.27 1.16 0.43
C ILE A 232 -9.22 1.54 1.47
N ALA A 233 -8.03 0.92 1.45
CA ALA A 233 -6.97 1.25 2.39
C ALA A 233 -6.50 2.70 2.27
N LEU A 234 -6.30 3.22 1.05
CA LEU A 234 -5.89 4.60 0.81
C LEU A 234 -6.96 5.62 1.25
N HIS A 235 -8.23 5.36 0.92
CA HIS A 235 -9.33 6.20 1.39
C HIS A 235 -9.50 6.13 2.91
N ARG A 236 -9.28 4.95 3.52
CA ARG A 236 -9.26 4.80 4.97
C ARG A 236 -8.14 5.63 5.60
N ILE A 237 -6.94 5.60 5.05
CA ILE A 237 -5.83 6.44 5.52
C ILE A 237 -6.22 7.92 5.44
N ALA A 238 -6.72 8.38 4.29
CA ALA A 238 -7.18 9.75 4.12
C ALA A 238 -8.29 10.13 5.12
N PHE A 239 -9.23 9.23 5.39
CA PHE A 239 -10.24 9.42 6.42
C PHE A 239 -9.64 9.51 7.82
N LEU A 240 -8.73 8.61 8.20
CA LEU A 240 -8.08 8.60 9.51
C LEU A 240 -7.23 9.87 9.74
N LEU A 241 -6.50 10.33 8.72
CA LEU A 241 -5.73 11.59 8.76
C LEU A 241 -6.66 12.80 8.96
N TYR A 242 -7.78 12.86 8.25
CA TYR A 242 -8.79 13.90 8.43
C TYR A 242 -9.42 13.85 9.82
N ARG A 243 -9.79 12.66 10.28
CA ARG A 243 -10.52 12.45 11.54
C ARG A 243 -9.67 12.69 12.78
N PHE A 244 -8.40 12.27 12.73
CA PHE A 244 -7.46 12.33 13.84
C PHE A 244 -6.32 13.34 13.61
N LYS A 245 -6.58 14.41 12.87
CA LYS A 245 -5.58 15.43 12.49
C LYS A 245 -4.70 15.95 13.63
N ASP A 246 -5.19 15.95 14.86
CA ASP A 246 -4.44 16.37 16.05
C ASP A 246 -3.47 15.29 16.56
N ARG A 247 -3.60 14.04 16.13
CA ARG A 247 -2.82 12.89 16.62
C ARG A 247 -2.11 12.13 15.51
N LEU A 248 -2.61 12.20 14.28
CA LEU A 248 -2.11 11.45 13.13
C LEU A 248 -1.84 12.42 11.97
N SER A 249 -0.65 12.34 11.41
CA SER A 249 -0.24 13.05 10.19
C SER A 249 0.32 12.06 9.18
N ALA A 250 0.49 12.45 7.91
CA ALA A 250 1.05 11.59 6.87
C ALA A 250 2.42 10.99 7.28
N ARG A 251 3.24 11.76 8.01
CA ARG A 251 4.54 11.31 8.54
C ARG A 251 4.46 10.20 9.58
N ASN A 252 3.28 9.99 10.17
CA ASN A 252 3.02 8.94 11.16
C ASN A 252 2.41 7.67 10.56
N VAL A 253 2.19 7.65 9.25
CA VAL A 253 1.70 6.49 8.51
C VAL A 253 2.84 5.88 7.70
N THR A 254 2.93 4.56 7.71
CA THR A 254 3.89 3.82 6.89
C THR A 254 3.14 2.74 6.12
N ILE A 255 3.44 2.59 4.83
CA ILE A 255 2.90 1.56 3.97
C ILE A 255 4.00 0.54 3.66
N LEU A 256 3.73 -0.74 3.92
CA LEU A 256 4.56 -1.85 3.46
C LEU A 256 3.93 -2.43 2.20
N SER A 257 4.68 -2.40 1.11
CA SER A 257 4.27 -2.88 -0.21
C SER A 257 5.27 -3.90 -0.78
N PRO A 258 4.82 -4.83 -1.65
CA PRO A 258 5.70 -5.87 -2.16
C PRO A 258 6.75 -5.36 -3.16
N ASN A 259 6.47 -4.28 -3.88
CA ASN A 259 7.40 -3.72 -4.88
C ASN A 259 7.29 -2.19 -4.99
N LYS A 260 8.35 -1.56 -5.55
CA LYS A 260 8.45 -0.09 -5.71
C LYS A 260 7.50 0.48 -6.76
N VAL A 261 7.18 -0.28 -7.80
CA VAL A 261 6.26 0.17 -8.87
C VAL A 261 4.86 0.41 -8.31
N PHE A 262 4.43 -0.47 -7.41
CA PHE A 262 3.16 -0.32 -6.72
C PHE A 262 3.17 0.87 -5.76
N GLY A 263 4.31 1.14 -5.14
CA GLY A 263 4.51 2.28 -4.28
C GLY A 263 4.36 3.62 -4.97
N ASP A 264 4.97 3.73 -6.12
CA ASP A 264 4.87 4.92 -6.95
C ASP A 264 3.42 5.24 -7.31
N TYR A 265 2.63 4.20 -7.62
CA TYR A 265 1.20 4.30 -7.83
C TYR A 265 0.43 4.84 -6.60
N ILE A 266 0.70 4.30 -5.42
CA ILE A 266 0.08 4.76 -4.15
C ILE A 266 0.45 6.21 -3.85
N SER A 267 1.72 6.59 -4.06
CA SER A 267 2.22 7.93 -3.78
C SER A 267 1.52 9.01 -4.60
N GLY A 268 1.01 8.68 -5.78
CA GLY A 268 0.21 9.55 -6.63
C GLY A 268 -1.23 9.76 -6.11
N VAL A 269 -1.83 8.73 -5.49
CA VAL A 269 -3.25 8.77 -5.08
C VAL A 269 -3.47 9.60 -3.81
N ILE A 270 -2.61 9.49 -2.81
CA ILE A 270 -2.77 10.18 -1.51
C ILE A 270 -2.86 11.71 -1.67
N PRO A 271 -2.00 12.39 -2.46
CA PRO A 271 -2.13 13.82 -2.73
C PRO A 271 -3.42 14.20 -3.46
N GLU A 272 -3.98 13.28 -4.27
CA GLU A 272 -5.29 13.51 -4.88
C GLU A 272 -6.43 13.48 -3.85
N LEU A 273 -6.28 12.69 -2.78
CA LEU A 273 -7.22 12.65 -1.65
C LEU A 273 -7.05 13.83 -0.69
N GLY A 274 -6.09 14.72 -0.94
CA GLY A 274 -5.86 15.95 -0.18
C GLY A 274 -4.91 15.82 0.99
N GLU A 275 -4.11 14.77 1.02
CA GLU A 275 -3.15 14.50 2.07
C GLU A 275 -1.70 14.60 1.57
N GLU A 276 -0.74 14.82 2.49
CA GLU A 276 0.68 14.78 2.15
C GLU A 276 1.11 13.36 1.73
N PRO A 277 2.17 13.22 0.89
CA PRO A 277 2.74 11.93 0.56
C PRO A 277 3.12 11.13 1.81
N ILE A 278 2.84 9.83 1.78
CA ILE A 278 3.08 8.90 2.88
C ILE A 278 4.36 8.12 2.62
N TYR A 279 5.10 7.82 3.69
CA TYR A 279 6.31 7.03 3.60
C TYR A 279 5.98 5.57 3.29
N GLU A 280 6.60 5.07 2.25
CA GLU A 280 6.47 3.70 1.80
C GLU A 280 7.80 2.98 1.85
N MET A 281 7.76 1.67 2.10
CA MET A 281 8.93 0.80 2.11
C MET A 281 8.57 -0.64 1.76
N SER A 282 9.55 -1.36 1.24
CA SER A 282 9.47 -2.80 1.07
C SER A 282 9.97 -3.55 2.32
N PHE A 283 9.66 -4.85 2.40
CA PHE A 283 10.23 -5.72 3.43
C PHE A 283 11.76 -5.83 3.31
N GLY A 284 12.30 -5.79 2.10
CA GLY A 284 13.76 -5.77 1.87
C GLY A 284 14.41 -4.53 2.49
N GLU A 285 13.88 -3.35 2.20
CA GLU A 285 14.39 -2.09 2.78
C GLU A 285 14.26 -2.05 4.31
N LEU A 286 13.17 -2.61 4.86
CA LEU A 286 13.01 -2.75 6.31
C LEU A 286 14.09 -3.64 6.91
N ALA A 287 14.41 -4.76 6.24
CA ALA A 287 15.48 -5.65 6.67
C ALA A 287 16.86 -4.98 6.58
N ASP A 288 17.15 -4.24 5.51
CA ASP A 288 18.38 -3.45 5.36
C ASP A 288 18.57 -2.45 6.51
N ILE A 289 17.53 -1.67 6.82
CA ILE A 289 17.55 -0.70 7.94
C ILE A 289 17.86 -1.38 9.27
N GLN A 290 17.27 -2.55 9.52
CA GLN A 290 17.41 -3.25 10.79
C GLN A 290 18.76 -4.00 10.90
N LEU A 291 19.25 -4.56 9.80
CA LEU A 291 20.45 -5.42 9.77
C LEU A 291 21.73 -4.70 9.35
N GLU A 292 21.68 -3.41 9.04
CA GLU A 292 22.84 -2.60 8.70
C GLU A 292 23.97 -2.79 9.73
N GLY A 293 25.15 -3.23 9.26
CA GLY A 293 26.32 -3.50 10.10
C GLY A 293 26.21 -4.74 11.00
N VAL A 294 25.10 -5.48 10.98
CA VAL A 294 24.91 -6.72 11.77
C VAL A 294 25.25 -7.95 10.94
N ILE A 295 24.55 -8.16 9.82
CA ILE A 295 24.71 -9.28 8.89
C ILE A 295 24.19 -8.90 7.51
N GLY A 296 24.71 -9.56 6.46
CA GLY A 296 24.16 -9.44 5.12
C GLY A 296 23.11 -10.51 4.83
N PHE A 297 22.35 -10.32 3.77
CA PHE A 297 21.41 -11.32 3.25
C PHE A 297 21.35 -11.25 1.72
N GLU A 298 20.95 -12.38 1.12
CA GLU A 298 20.72 -12.45 -0.32
C GLU A 298 19.36 -11.82 -0.70
N PRO A 299 19.18 -11.37 -1.95
CA PRO A 299 17.86 -11.01 -2.46
C PRO A 299 16.89 -12.20 -2.39
N ASP A 300 15.59 -11.90 -2.32
CA ASP A 300 14.56 -12.93 -2.41
C ASP A 300 14.64 -13.62 -3.77
N ARG A 301 14.85 -14.95 -3.76
CA ARG A 301 15.02 -15.76 -4.96
C ARG A 301 13.67 -16.00 -5.63
N ASP A 302 13.69 -16.11 -6.96
CA ASP A 302 12.51 -16.58 -7.69
C ASP A 302 12.38 -18.11 -7.51
N PRO A 303 11.27 -18.61 -6.91
CA PRO A 303 11.08 -20.04 -6.71
C PRO A 303 10.92 -20.83 -8.02
N PHE A 304 10.76 -20.16 -9.16
CA PHE A 304 10.64 -20.81 -10.48
C PHE A 304 11.97 -20.96 -11.22
N GLU A 305 12.98 -20.15 -10.85
CA GLU A 305 14.29 -20.21 -11.50
C GLU A 305 15.21 -21.25 -10.86
N MET A 306 14.84 -21.79 -9.71
CA MET A 306 15.68 -22.74 -8.95
C MET A 306 14.98 -24.07 -8.70
N GLN A 307 15.68 -25.17 -9.06
CA GLN A 307 15.29 -26.54 -8.72
C GLN A 307 16.16 -27.05 -7.57
N ASP A 308 16.07 -26.45 -6.39
CA ASP A 308 16.77 -26.88 -5.18
C ASP A 308 15.76 -27.33 -4.13
N ARG A 309 15.49 -28.63 -4.07
CA ARG A 309 14.53 -29.23 -3.13
C ARG A 309 14.89 -28.92 -1.67
N ALA A 310 16.18 -28.92 -1.34
CA ALA A 310 16.60 -28.65 0.03
C ALA A 310 16.34 -27.20 0.43
N TRP A 311 16.51 -26.24 -0.51
CA TRP A 311 16.14 -24.86 -0.31
C TRP A 311 14.62 -24.70 -0.18
N GLU A 312 13.85 -25.35 -1.05
CA GLU A 312 12.37 -25.32 -0.99
C GLU A 312 11.84 -25.84 0.35
N GLU A 313 12.40 -26.96 0.86
CA GLU A 313 12.03 -27.54 2.15
C GLU A 313 12.35 -26.59 3.31
N ARG A 314 13.50 -25.88 3.26
CA ARG A 314 13.85 -24.87 4.27
C ARG A 314 12.89 -23.68 4.24
N VAL A 315 12.53 -23.17 3.05
CA VAL A 315 11.57 -22.07 2.90
C VAL A 315 10.19 -22.48 3.41
N ARG A 316 9.71 -23.69 3.04
CA ARG A 316 8.43 -24.24 3.52
C ARG A 316 8.38 -24.33 5.01
N PHE A 317 9.41 -24.94 5.63
CA PHE A 317 9.50 -25.08 7.07
C PHE A 317 9.45 -23.74 7.80
N LYS A 318 10.23 -22.74 7.35
CA LYS A 318 10.32 -21.41 7.97
C LYS A 318 9.09 -20.55 7.72
N SER A 319 8.20 -20.92 6.79
CA SER A 319 6.95 -20.23 6.50
C SER A 319 5.77 -20.67 7.36
N THR A 320 5.97 -21.61 8.29
CA THR A 320 4.89 -22.15 9.13
C THR A 320 4.71 -21.39 10.45
N LEU A 321 3.51 -21.45 11.02
CA LEU A 321 3.24 -20.94 12.37
C LEU A 321 3.97 -21.74 13.44
N ASP A 322 4.16 -23.05 13.25
CA ASP A 322 4.92 -23.91 14.16
C ASP A 322 6.37 -23.44 14.32
N PHE A 323 6.97 -22.94 13.24
CA PHE A 323 8.31 -22.36 13.31
C PHE A 323 8.35 -21.13 14.22
N VAL A 324 7.31 -20.29 14.19
CA VAL A 324 7.19 -19.14 15.11
C VAL A 324 7.10 -19.62 16.56
N TYR A 325 6.28 -20.64 16.84
CA TYR A 325 6.19 -21.21 18.19
C TYR A 325 7.52 -21.80 18.70
N MET A 326 8.28 -22.45 17.82
CA MET A 326 9.62 -22.93 18.18
C MET A 326 10.55 -21.78 18.55
N MET A 327 10.49 -20.67 17.82
CA MET A 327 11.26 -19.47 18.12
C MET A 327 10.83 -18.81 19.43
N ASP A 328 9.53 -18.73 19.70
CA ASP A 328 8.99 -18.18 20.95
C ASP A 328 9.43 -19.04 22.15
N GLN A 329 9.36 -20.35 22.05
CA GLN A 329 9.84 -21.29 23.09
C GLN A 329 11.33 -21.08 23.37
N TYR A 330 12.15 -20.95 22.34
CA TYR A 330 13.57 -20.65 22.51
C TYR A 330 13.82 -19.30 23.21
N ILE A 331 13.08 -18.28 22.81
CA ILE A 331 13.19 -16.91 23.37
C ILE A 331 12.81 -16.91 24.86
N GLU A 332 11.77 -17.64 25.25
CA GLU A 332 11.36 -17.77 26.66
C GLU A 332 12.44 -18.43 27.51
N GLN A 333 13.08 -19.47 27.01
CA GLN A 333 14.12 -20.19 27.72
C GLN A 333 15.48 -19.49 27.65
N MET A 334 15.72 -18.62 26.68
CA MET A 334 17.01 -17.99 26.41
C MET A 334 17.63 -17.29 27.64
N PRO A 335 16.91 -16.55 28.49
CA PRO A 335 17.48 -15.88 29.65
C PRO A 335 18.16 -16.84 30.66
N GLU A 336 17.71 -18.08 30.72
CA GLU A 336 18.22 -19.05 31.69
C GLU A 336 19.63 -19.57 31.33
N PHE A 337 19.94 -19.68 30.06
CA PHE A 337 21.20 -20.27 29.59
C PHE A 337 22.16 -19.27 28.93
N ILE A 338 21.64 -18.08 28.49
CA ILE A 338 22.49 -17.11 27.78
C ILE A 338 23.38 -16.32 28.72
N PHE A 339 22.94 -16.13 29.96
CA PHE A 339 23.63 -15.31 30.95
C PHE A 339 23.85 -16.10 32.24
N VAL A 340 25.11 -16.41 32.50
CA VAL A 340 25.56 -17.13 33.71
C VAL A 340 26.43 -16.17 34.52
N PRO A 341 25.84 -15.30 35.38
CA PRO A 341 26.60 -14.33 36.09
C PRO A 341 27.46 -14.94 37.21
N THR A 342 28.65 -14.37 37.36
CA THR A 342 29.53 -14.56 38.52
C THR A 342 29.55 -13.27 39.34
N ASP A 343 30.13 -13.33 40.53
CA ASP A 343 30.30 -12.16 41.36
C ASP A 343 31.01 -11.02 40.60
N TYR A 344 30.48 -9.82 40.73
CA TYR A 344 31.15 -8.62 40.25
C TYR A 344 31.94 -8.00 41.41
N VAL A 345 33.22 -7.80 41.20
CA VAL A 345 34.12 -7.22 42.22
C VAL A 345 34.90 -6.07 41.58
N TYR A 346 34.94 -4.90 42.26
CA TYR A 346 35.70 -3.74 41.87
C TYR A 346 36.16 -2.98 43.12
N GLU A 347 37.48 -2.92 43.35
CA GLU A 347 38.15 -2.13 44.44
C GLU A 347 37.47 -2.21 45.81
N GLY A 348 36.97 -3.34 46.25
CA GLY A 348 36.27 -3.48 47.54
C GLY A 348 34.74 -3.51 47.44
N PHE A 349 34.17 -3.04 46.37
CA PHE A 349 32.75 -3.25 46.09
C PHE A 349 32.50 -4.67 45.56
N ARG A 350 31.46 -5.33 46.05
CA ARG A 350 31.09 -6.66 45.63
C ARG A 350 29.58 -6.80 45.50
N VAL A 351 29.16 -7.36 44.35
CA VAL A 351 27.79 -7.84 44.13
C VAL A 351 27.83 -9.33 43.75
N THR A 352 26.98 -10.12 44.37
CA THR A 352 26.94 -11.55 44.11
C THR A 352 26.33 -11.89 42.76
N GLY A 353 26.78 -12.95 42.12
CA GLY A 353 26.23 -13.44 40.88
C GLY A 353 24.73 -13.76 40.99
N GLU A 354 24.29 -14.25 42.18
CA GLU A 354 22.87 -14.51 42.44
C GLU A 354 22.03 -13.24 42.35
N TRP A 355 22.42 -12.16 42.99
CA TRP A 355 21.73 -10.86 42.91
C TRP A 355 21.71 -10.32 41.50
N ILE A 356 22.83 -10.43 40.77
CA ILE A 356 22.92 -10.02 39.37
C ILE A 356 21.91 -10.81 38.51
N ARG A 357 21.79 -12.13 38.77
CA ARG A 357 20.83 -13.01 38.06
C ARG A 357 19.38 -12.60 38.34
N ASP A 358 19.05 -12.38 39.61
CA ASP A 358 17.69 -11.99 40.01
C ASP A 358 17.28 -10.66 39.37
N ARG A 359 18.18 -9.67 39.37
CA ARG A 359 17.94 -8.39 38.66
C ARG A 359 17.79 -8.57 37.18
N PHE A 360 18.64 -9.37 36.53
CA PHE A 360 18.52 -9.67 35.10
C PHE A 360 17.18 -10.33 34.72
N LEU A 361 16.69 -11.24 35.56
CA LEU A 361 15.41 -11.91 35.34
C LEU A 361 14.22 -10.98 35.63
N ALA A 362 14.35 -10.07 36.61
CA ALA A 362 13.31 -9.09 36.91
C ALA A 362 12.99 -8.16 35.73
N TYR A 363 13.94 -7.90 34.84
CA TYR A 363 13.74 -7.14 33.60
C TYR A 363 13.20 -7.98 32.43
N GLY A 364 12.37 -8.98 32.73
CA GLY A 364 11.89 -10.04 31.82
C GLY A 364 11.28 -9.59 30.50
N THR A 365 10.75 -8.38 30.40
CA THR A 365 10.16 -7.84 29.18
C THR A 365 11.16 -7.17 28.22
N CYS A 366 12.39 -6.91 28.68
CA CYS A 366 13.42 -6.21 27.90
C CYS A 366 14.31 -7.21 27.11
N PRO A 367 14.88 -6.79 25.98
CA PRO A 367 15.93 -7.55 25.29
C PRO A 367 17.15 -7.84 26.18
N VAL A 368 17.82 -8.98 25.98
CA VAL A 368 18.97 -9.43 26.82
C VAL A 368 20.01 -8.33 27.01
N LYS A 369 20.44 -7.65 25.93
CA LYS A 369 21.45 -6.59 26.02
C LYS A 369 20.96 -5.35 26.80
N LYS A 370 19.68 -5.04 26.71
CA LYS A 370 19.07 -3.94 27.46
C LYS A 370 18.97 -4.29 28.95
N ARG A 371 18.59 -5.55 29.29
CA ARG A 371 18.62 -6.03 30.70
C ARG A 371 20.01 -5.87 31.31
N LEU A 372 21.07 -6.25 30.58
CA LEU A 372 22.43 -6.10 31.08
C LEU A 372 22.82 -4.62 31.32
N ALA A 373 22.37 -3.70 30.46
CA ALA A 373 22.60 -2.27 30.68
C ALA A 373 21.91 -1.80 31.96
N MET A 374 20.63 -2.16 32.15
CA MET A 374 19.87 -1.82 33.36
C MET A 374 20.48 -2.42 34.63
N VAL A 375 20.95 -3.66 34.57
CA VAL A 375 21.67 -4.28 35.70
C VAL A 375 22.98 -3.57 35.97
N ALA A 376 23.67 -3.05 34.95
CA ALA A 376 24.90 -2.27 35.15
C ALA A 376 24.62 -0.93 35.83
N ASP A 377 23.51 -0.28 35.50
CA ASP A 377 23.05 0.93 36.19
C ASP A 377 22.68 0.62 37.67
N ASP A 378 21.90 -0.46 37.92
CA ASP A 378 21.57 -0.88 39.28
C ASP A 378 22.82 -1.18 40.14
N ILE A 379 23.85 -1.81 39.56
CA ILE A 379 25.11 -2.10 40.27
C ILE A 379 25.84 -0.79 40.59
N HIS A 380 25.87 0.17 39.68
CA HIS A 380 26.45 1.49 39.87
C HIS A 380 25.73 2.24 40.98
N ASP A 381 24.41 2.36 40.94
CA ASP A 381 23.59 3.06 41.94
C ASP A 381 23.76 2.42 43.33
N ARG A 382 23.83 1.10 43.38
CA ARG A 382 24.13 0.38 44.63
C ARG A 382 25.49 0.74 45.19
N PHE A 383 26.54 0.78 44.37
CA PHE A 383 27.88 1.16 44.80
C PHE A 383 27.95 2.62 45.21
N GLU A 384 27.24 3.52 44.54
CA GLU A 384 27.12 4.92 44.99
C GLU A 384 26.47 5.02 46.39
N THR A 385 25.40 4.24 46.60
CA THR A 385 24.67 4.21 47.88
C THR A 385 25.53 3.63 49.02
N ASP A 386 26.30 2.57 48.73
CA ASP A 386 27.14 1.89 49.72
C ASP A 386 28.52 2.60 49.92
N ASN A 387 28.80 3.66 49.15
CA ASN A 387 30.10 4.34 49.11
C ASN A 387 30.32 5.32 50.29
N ILE A 388 30.47 4.78 51.49
CA ILE A 388 30.71 5.55 52.72
C ILE A 388 32.12 6.16 52.74
N MET A 389 33.08 5.57 51.99
CA MET A 389 34.52 5.93 52.04
C MET A 389 34.96 6.84 50.88
N GLU A 390 34.04 7.40 50.10
CA GLU A 390 34.30 8.27 48.92
C GLU A 390 35.29 7.65 47.89
N GLN A 391 35.24 6.33 47.72
CA GLN A 391 36.04 5.60 46.71
C GLN A 391 35.51 5.84 45.31
N GLU A 392 36.33 5.66 44.29
CA GLU A 392 35.89 5.80 42.90
C GLU A 392 34.96 4.62 42.50
N VAL A 393 33.71 4.93 42.19
CA VAL A 393 32.70 3.96 41.75
C VAL A 393 32.86 3.71 40.26
N PRO A 394 32.85 2.43 39.83
CA PRO A 394 32.98 2.09 38.41
C PRO A 394 31.77 2.59 37.60
N ARG A 395 32.01 3.29 36.51
CA ARG A 395 30.96 3.80 35.63
C ARG A 395 30.16 2.64 35.02
N PRO A 396 28.87 2.81 34.75
CA PRO A 396 28.00 1.78 34.15
C PRO A 396 28.59 1.09 32.92
N ARG A 397 29.32 1.84 32.07
CA ARG A 397 29.99 1.25 30.89
C ARG A 397 31.05 0.19 31.21
N VAL A 398 31.78 0.37 32.31
CA VAL A 398 32.80 -0.57 32.76
C VAL A 398 32.13 -1.83 33.28
N ILE A 399 31.08 -1.66 34.09
CA ILE A 399 30.27 -2.76 34.62
C ILE A 399 29.64 -3.55 33.46
N LEU A 400 29.00 -2.86 32.55
CA LEU A 400 28.35 -3.47 31.36
C LEU A 400 29.33 -4.27 30.50
N LYS A 401 30.57 -3.81 30.34
CA LYS A 401 31.62 -4.54 29.64
C LYS A 401 31.91 -5.89 30.29
N GLN A 402 32.01 -5.92 31.62
CA GLN A 402 32.22 -7.16 32.37
C GLN A 402 30.99 -8.08 32.31
N LEU A 403 29.78 -7.54 32.52
CA LEU A 403 28.54 -8.32 32.38
C LEU A 403 28.39 -8.95 30.99
N ASN A 404 28.74 -8.20 29.94
CA ASN A 404 28.75 -8.74 28.57
C ASN A 404 29.76 -9.90 28.39
N SER A 405 30.85 -9.93 29.13
CA SER A 405 31.81 -11.05 29.07
C SER A 405 31.26 -12.36 29.66
N MET A 406 30.25 -12.27 30.53
CA MET A 406 29.58 -13.41 31.17
C MET A 406 28.47 -14.03 30.26
N LEU A 407 28.17 -13.44 29.12
CA LEU A 407 27.26 -14.04 28.15
C LEU A 407 27.89 -15.29 27.48
N ALA A 408 27.13 -16.35 27.39
CA ALA A 408 27.52 -17.58 26.67
C ALA A 408 27.65 -17.31 25.16
N MET A 409 26.77 -16.45 24.60
CA MET A 409 26.79 -16.05 23.21
C MET A 409 26.84 -14.52 23.13
N LYS A 410 27.75 -13.98 22.30
CA LYS A 410 28.07 -12.54 22.29
C LYS A 410 27.39 -11.77 21.18
N ASP A 411 26.94 -12.41 20.13
CA ASP A 411 26.25 -11.79 19.01
C ASP A 411 25.03 -12.61 18.57
N THR A 412 24.16 -11.97 17.79
CA THR A 412 22.90 -12.58 17.34
C THR A 412 23.12 -13.79 16.46
N LEU A 413 24.20 -13.83 15.66
CA LEU A 413 24.47 -14.98 14.80
C LEU A 413 24.79 -16.23 15.60
N ALA A 414 25.52 -16.08 16.72
CA ALA A 414 25.78 -17.18 17.64
C ALA A 414 24.48 -17.69 18.29
N VAL A 415 23.60 -16.78 18.71
CA VAL A 415 22.28 -17.09 19.27
C VAL A 415 21.42 -17.82 18.22
N TYR A 416 21.43 -17.34 16.98
CA TYR A 416 20.65 -17.92 15.89
C TYR A 416 21.11 -19.33 15.53
N LYS A 417 22.42 -19.57 15.51
CA LYS A 417 22.97 -20.94 15.33
C LYS A 417 22.63 -21.86 16.49
N ASP A 418 22.67 -21.37 17.73
CA ASP A 418 22.30 -22.13 18.93
C ASP A 418 20.81 -22.49 18.92
N PHE A 419 19.93 -21.61 18.43
CA PHE A 419 18.52 -21.91 18.22
C PHE A 419 18.33 -23.19 17.41
N TYR A 420 18.89 -23.29 16.20
CA TYR A 420 18.76 -24.46 15.34
C TYR A 420 19.33 -25.70 15.98
N LYS A 421 20.44 -25.58 16.70
CA LYS A 421 21.07 -26.69 17.40
C LYS A 421 20.22 -27.21 18.58
N ARG A 422 19.70 -26.31 19.41
CA ARG A 422 18.88 -26.66 20.59
C ARG A 422 17.52 -27.23 20.20
N MET A 423 16.93 -26.72 19.16
CA MET A 423 15.64 -27.19 18.64
C MET A 423 15.78 -28.49 17.82
N GLY A 424 17.02 -29.00 17.59
CA GLY A 424 17.25 -30.26 16.87
C GLY A 424 17.02 -30.17 15.36
N ILE A 425 17.09 -28.97 14.77
CA ILE A 425 16.80 -28.67 13.35
C ILE A 425 18.02 -28.03 12.66
N ALA A 426 19.22 -28.46 12.99
CA ALA A 426 20.46 -27.85 12.50
C ALA A 426 20.59 -27.88 10.96
N GLU A 427 19.99 -28.85 10.29
CA GLU A 427 19.94 -29.02 8.84
C GLU A 427 19.11 -27.95 8.15
N GLN A 428 18.19 -27.27 8.86
CA GLN A 428 17.35 -26.20 8.33
C GLN A 428 18.09 -24.84 8.26
N PHE A 429 19.33 -24.77 8.75
CA PHE A 429 20.14 -23.55 8.72
C PHE A 429 21.28 -23.64 7.73
N VAL A 430 21.22 -22.81 6.69
CA VAL A 430 22.27 -22.65 5.67
C VAL A 430 22.56 -21.17 5.49
N MET A 431 23.83 -20.83 5.32
CA MET A 431 24.23 -19.47 4.98
C MET A 431 24.53 -19.38 3.47
N ALA A 432 23.96 -18.41 2.78
CA ALA A 432 24.19 -18.18 1.36
C ALA A 432 25.68 -17.85 1.06
N ALA A 433 26.35 -17.10 1.96
CA ALA A 433 27.77 -16.81 1.90
C ALA A 433 28.32 -16.48 3.30
N ARG A 434 29.62 -16.13 3.40
CA ARG A 434 30.20 -15.72 4.69
C ARG A 434 29.46 -14.48 5.24
N ARG A 435 28.81 -14.63 6.40
CA ARG A 435 27.97 -13.63 7.07
C ARG A 435 26.82 -13.10 6.20
N THR A 436 26.29 -13.96 5.32
CA THR A 436 25.15 -13.66 4.46
C THR A 436 24.07 -14.72 4.66
N LEU A 437 22.88 -14.34 5.08
CA LEU A 437 21.73 -15.21 5.30
C LEU A 437 21.04 -15.55 3.98
N GLU A 438 20.38 -16.71 3.91
CA GLU A 438 19.29 -16.92 2.94
C GLU A 438 18.15 -15.96 3.26
N TRP A 439 17.38 -15.51 2.24
CA TRP A 439 16.24 -14.60 2.45
C TRP A 439 15.24 -15.16 3.48
N ALA A 440 14.98 -16.46 3.46
CA ALA A 440 14.06 -17.10 4.41
C ALA A 440 14.52 -17.03 5.87
N ASP A 441 15.79 -16.75 6.14
CA ASP A 441 16.36 -16.58 7.49
C ASP A 441 16.37 -15.13 7.98
N VAL A 442 16.10 -14.15 7.13
CA VAL A 442 16.23 -12.72 7.47
C VAL A 442 15.31 -12.35 8.61
N TYR A 443 14.03 -12.65 8.50
CA TYR A 443 13.03 -12.30 9.52
C TYR A 443 13.08 -13.20 10.77
N PRO A 444 13.34 -14.50 10.67
CA PRO A 444 13.72 -15.33 11.83
C PRO A 444 14.90 -14.74 12.60
N PHE A 445 15.95 -14.33 11.90
CA PHE A 445 17.11 -13.69 12.52
C PHE A 445 16.73 -12.36 13.19
N LEU A 446 15.93 -11.50 12.52
CA LEU A 446 15.42 -10.26 13.10
C LEU A 446 14.59 -10.51 14.36
N TYR A 447 13.79 -11.57 14.36
CA TYR A 447 12.95 -11.91 15.50
C TYR A 447 13.78 -12.28 16.74
N LEU A 448 14.84 -13.07 16.58
CA LEU A 448 15.80 -13.34 17.66
C LEU A 448 16.64 -12.11 17.98
N HIS A 449 17.03 -11.30 16.99
CA HIS A 449 17.77 -10.07 17.21
C HIS A 449 16.98 -9.11 18.10
N ALA A 450 15.66 -9.01 17.89
CA ALA A 450 14.76 -8.25 18.74
C ALA A 450 14.81 -8.69 20.20
N ALA A 451 14.79 -10.00 20.45
CA ALA A 451 14.84 -10.55 21.81
C ALA A 451 16.23 -10.42 22.46
N PHE A 452 17.30 -10.52 21.68
CA PHE A 452 18.66 -10.48 22.17
C PHE A 452 19.20 -9.05 22.33
N ARG A 453 19.10 -8.22 21.28
CA ARG A 453 19.65 -6.84 21.26
C ARG A 453 18.62 -5.74 21.35
N GLY A 454 17.40 -5.98 20.89
CA GLY A 454 16.39 -5.00 20.57
C GLY A 454 16.41 -4.62 19.09
N LEU A 455 15.35 -4.02 18.63
CA LEU A 455 15.21 -3.48 17.28
C LEU A 455 15.28 -1.96 17.32
N LYS A 456 15.54 -1.37 16.16
CA LYS A 456 15.30 0.05 15.92
C LYS A 456 13.77 0.21 15.79
N GLU A 457 13.09 0.47 16.91
CA GLU A 457 11.64 0.67 16.92
C GLU A 457 11.28 1.98 16.23
N SER A 458 10.23 1.95 15.42
CA SER A 458 9.67 3.17 14.85
C SER A 458 8.66 3.77 15.81
N HIS A 459 9.09 4.74 16.60
CA HIS A 459 8.18 5.53 17.44
C HIS A 459 7.42 6.62 16.66
N ILE A 460 7.80 6.85 15.41
CA ILE A 460 7.16 7.82 14.52
C ILE A 460 5.90 7.21 13.91
N THR A 461 5.95 5.94 13.50
CA THR A 461 4.80 5.26 12.88
C THR A 461 3.72 4.98 13.91
N ARG A 462 2.54 5.54 13.69
CA ARG A 462 1.34 5.35 14.52
C ARG A 462 0.26 4.51 13.82
N HIS A 463 0.37 4.39 12.51
CA HIS A 463 -0.49 3.52 11.70
C HIS A 463 0.34 2.82 10.63
N LEU A 464 0.28 1.50 10.60
CA LEU A 464 0.98 0.67 9.62
C LEU A 464 -0.05 0.06 8.67
N VAL A 465 0.18 0.21 7.37
CA VAL A 465 -0.60 -0.47 6.33
C VAL A 465 0.27 -1.54 5.69
N ILE A 466 -0.27 -2.74 5.55
CA ILE A 466 0.42 -3.88 4.95
C ILE A 466 -0.45 -4.37 3.79
N ASP A 467 0.05 -4.22 2.57
CA ASP A 467 -0.63 -4.73 1.39
C ASP A 467 -0.10 -6.13 0.99
N GLU A 468 -0.90 -6.85 0.22
CA GLU A 468 -0.62 -8.20 -0.27
C GLU A 468 -0.26 -9.19 0.85
N MET A 469 -1.10 -9.23 1.88
CA MET A 469 -0.86 -9.97 3.13
C MET A 469 -0.49 -11.45 2.94
N GLN A 470 -0.91 -12.07 1.86
CA GLN A 470 -0.67 -13.48 1.57
C GLN A 470 0.77 -13.79 1.14
N ASP A 471 1.57 -12.77 0.82
CA ASP A 471 2.95 -12.96 0.38
C ASP A 471 3.95 -12.98 1.55
N TYR A 472 3.48 -12.71 2.77
CA TYR A 472 4.33 -12.58 3.96
C TYR A 472 4.07 -13.72 4.94
N THR A 473 5.17 -14.27 5.45
CA THR A 473 5.15 -15.43 6.35
C THR A 473 4.74 -15.04 7.79
N PRO A 474 4.27 -16.00 8.61
CA PRO A 474 3.93 -15.78 10.01
C PRO A 474 5.05 -15.14 10.83
N ILE A 475 6.31 -15.50 10.58
CA ILE A 475 7.45 -14.92 11.28
C ILE A 475 7.69 -13.45 10.92
N GLN A 476 7.39 -13.05 9.67
CA GLN A 476 7.43 -11.64 9.27
C GLN A 476 6.40 -10.83 10.06
N TYR A 477 5.17 -11.31 10.20
CA TYR A 477 4.15 -10.66 11.02
C TYR A 477 4.53 -10.58 12.50
N ALA A 478 5.09 -11.66 13.06
CA ALA A 478 5.56 -11.67 14.44
C ALA A 478 6.68 -10.63 14.66
N ALA A 479 7.60 -10.50 13.70
CA ALA A 479 8.65 -9.48 13.74
C ALA A 479 8.08 -8.05 13.61
N LEU A 480 7.13 -7.83 12.68
CA LEU A 480 6.46 -6.53 12.52
C LEU A 480 5.72 -6.08 13.78
N ASN A 481 5.10 -6.99 14.52
CA ASN A 481 4.44 -6.67 15.78
C ASN A 481 5.40 -6.11 16.83
N ARG A 482 6.66 -6.58 16.83
CA ARG A 482 7.70 -6.06 17.71
C ARG A 482 8.28 -4.73 17.24
N MET A 483 8.36 -4.51 15.92
CA MET A 483 8.91 -3.29 15.33
C MET A 483 7.92 -2.12 15.33
N PHE A 484 6.64 -2.41 15.16
CA PHE A 484 5.56 -1.43 15.01
C PHE A 484 4.44 -1.70 16.02
N PRO A 485 4.60 -1.30 17.28
CA PRO A 485 3.54 -1.44 18.30
C PRO A 485 2.45 -0.37 18.11
N CYS A 486 1.84 -0.33 16.92
CA CYS A 486 0.85 0.65 16.52
C CYS A 486 -0.37 -0.02 15.87
N GLN A 487 -1.39 0.77 15.56
CA GLN A 487 -2.56 0.32 14.81
C GLN A 487 -2.17 -0.14 13.41
N LYS A 488 -2.87 -1.15 12.88
CA LYS A 488 -2.56 -1.74 11.58
C LYS A 488 -3.81 -1.89 10.71
N THR A 489 -3.62 -1.70 9.41
CA THR A 489 -4.57 -2.14 8.37
C THR A 489 -3.83 -3.12 7.48
N ILE A 490 -4.27 -4.36 7.47
CA ILE A 490 -3.66 -5.46 6.70
C ILE A 490 -4.64 -5.86 5.62
N LEU A 491 -4.20 -5.92 4.37
CA LEU A 491 -5.07 -6.24 3.24
C LEU A 491 -4.39 -7.20 2.27
N GLY A 492 -5.21 -8.02 1.60
CA GLY A 492 -4.71 -8.95 0.61
C GLY A 492 -5.77 -9.96 0.18
N ASP A 493 -5.32 -10.96 -0.56
CA ASP A 493 -6.13 -12.06 -1.08
C ASP A 493 -5.37 -13.38 -1.00
N TYR A 494 -5.73 -14.23 -0.05
CA TYR A 494 -5.11 -15.55 0.08
C TYR A 494 -5.33 -16.47 -1.14
N GLY A 495 -6.23 -16.13 -2.06
CA GLY A 495 -6.34 -16.78 -3.36
C GLY A 495 -5.28 -16.38 -4.39
N GLN A 496 -4.47 -15.34 -4.10
CA GLN A 496 -3.46 -14.79 -5.01
C GLN A 496 -2.01 -14.89 -4.46
N TYR A 497 -1.66 -15.98 -3.83
CA TYR A 497 -0.29 -16.21 -3.38
C TYR A 497 0.66 -16.55 -4.55
N ILE A 498 1.90 -16.05 -4.51
CA ILE A 498 2.90 -16.18 -5.58
C ILE A 498 4.13 -17.00 -5.20
N ASN A 499 4.20 -17.52 -3.98
CA ASN A 499 5.30 -18.40 -3.58
C ASN A 499 4.76 -19.79 -3.23
N PRO A 500 5.08 -20.84 -4.03
CA PRO A 500 4.59 -22.20 -3.82
C PRO A 500 5.12 -22.84 -2.53
N ASN A 501 6.17 -22.25 -1.97
CA ASN A 501 6.84 -22.77 -0.78
C ASN A 501 6.32 -22.13 0.52
N HIS A 502 5.39 -21.18 0.46
CA HIS A 502 4.74 -20.62 1.63
C HIS A 502 3.58 -21.55 2.08
N LEU A 503 3.71 -22.13 3.27
CA LEU A 503 2.74 -23.06 3.87
C LEU A 503 1.96 -22.37 5.00
N HIS A 504 1.35 -21.23 4.73
CA HIS A 504 0.53 -20.50 5.70
C HIS A 504 -0.82 -20.13 5.10
N CYS A 505 -1.78 -19.88 5.98
CA CYS A 505 -3.14 -19.56 5.59
C CYS A 505 -3.71 -18.38 6.40
N LEU A 506 -4.93 -17.98 6.08
CA LEU A 506 -5.61 -16.89 6.79
C LEU A 506 -5.80 -17.17 8.29
N GLU A 507 -5.97 -18.44 8.68
CA GLU A 507 -6.13 -18.84 10.09
C GLU A 507 -4.83 -18.62 10.88
N ASP A 508 -3.65 -18.78 10.27
CA ASP A 508 -2.37 -18.45 10.91
C ASP A 508 -2.29 -16.96 11.23
N LEU A 509 -2.74 -16.11 10.30
CA LEU A 509 -2.79 -14.68 10.51
C LEU A 509 -3.81 -14.30 11.60
N ARG A 510 -4.95 -14.97 11.66
CA ARG A 510 -5.94 -14.82 12.75
C ARG A 510 -5.36 -15.20 14.11
N THR A 511 -4.50 -16.19 14.15
CA THR A 511 -3.82 -16.62 15.39
C THR A 511 -2.79 -15.59 15.86
N ILE A 512 -2.02 -15.00 14.94
CA ILE A 512 -1.04 -13.93 15.27
C ILE A 512 -1.73 -12.66 15.73
N TYR A 513 -2.90 -12.36 15.18
CA TYR A 513 -3.72 -11.18 15.45
C TYR A 513 -5.08 -11.57 16.05
N ASP A 514 -5.09 -12.21 17.21
CA ASP A 514 -6.28 -12.75 17.90
C ASP A 514 -7.37 -11.71 18.18
N LYS A 515 -6.99 -10.44 18.32
CA LYS A 515 -7.89 -9.30 18.57
C LYS A 515 -8.22 -8.48 17.33
N ALA A 516 -7.77 -8.91 16.15
CA ALA A 516 -8.03 -8.21 14.93
C ALA A 516 -9.51 -8.32 14.51
N ARG A 517 -10.01 -7.26 13.88
CA ARG A 517 -11.28 -7.32 13.16
C ARG A 517 -11.02 -7.82 11.75
N PHE A 518 -11.75 -8.87 11.35
CA PHE A 518 -11.72 -9.41 9.99
C PHE A 518 -12.92 -8.93 9.19
N VAL A 519 -12.67 -8.53 7.95
CA VAL A 519 -13.69 -8.14 6.98
C VAL A 519 -13.40 -8.85 5.66
N GLU A 520 -14.45 -9.39 5.03
CA GLU A 520 -14.37 -10.05 3.73
C GLU A 520 -15.08 -9.21 2.67
N LEU A 521 -14.45 -9.10 1.49
CA LEU A 521 -14.93 -8.40 0.32
C LEU A 521 -15.02 -9.40 -0.84
N ASN A 522 -16.23 -9.80 -1.19
CA ASN A 522 -16.48 -10.85 -2.18
C ASN A 522 -16.83 -10.31 -3.57
N LYS A 523 -17.24 -9.04 -3.68
CA LYS A 523 -17.59 -8.41 -4.95
C LYS A 523 -16.37 -7.89 -5.69
N SER A 524 -16.29 -8.24 -6.98
CA SER A 524 -15.24 -7.74 -7.88
C SER A 524 -15.82 -6.64 -8.78
N TYR A 525 -15.20 -5.46 -8.72
CA TYR A 525 -15.64 -4.26 -9.46
C TYR A 525 -14.74 -3.93 -10.67
N ARG A 526 -13.53 -4.51 -10.74
CA ARG A 526 -12.47 -4.10 -11.66
C ARG A 526 -12.70 -4.57 -13.10
N SER A 527 -12.88 -5.87 -13.27
CA SER A 527 -12.94 -6.54 -14.58
C SER A 527 -14.37 -6.74 -15.04
N THR A 528 -14.55 -7.02 -16.33
CA THR A 528 -15.87 -7.37 -16.86
C THR A 528 -16.39 -8.70 -16.28
N TYR A 529 -17.71 -8.87 -16.31
CA TYR A 529 -18.38 -10.07 -15.83
C TYR A 529 -17.80 -11.35 -16.46
N GLU A 530 -17.56 -11.31 -17.77
CA GLU A 530 -17.04 -12.44 -18.54
C GLU A 530 -15.62 -12.82 -18.13
N ILE A 531 -14.73 -11.84 -17.93
CA ILE A 531 -13.36 -12.07 -17.46
C ILE A 531 -13.38 -12.68 -16.05
N MET A 532 -14.20 -12.14 -15.16
CA MET A 532 -14.25 -12.64 -13.77
C MET A 532 -14.91 -14.00 -13.66
N CYS A 533 -15.94 -14.29 -14.47
CA CYS A 533 -16.51 -15.63 -14.57
C CYS A 533 -15.51 -16.66 -15.11
N PHE A 534 -14.70 -16.27 -16.11
CA PHE A 534 -13.62 -17.10 -16.64
C PHE A 534 -12.56 -17.37 -15.57
N ALA A 535 -12.05 -16.33 -14.89
CA ALA A 535 -11.07 -16.47 -13.84
C ALA A 535 -11.59 -17.31 -12.65
N LYS A 536 -12.85 -17.12 -12.24
CA LYS A 536 -13.50 -17.90 -11.18
C LYS A 536 -13.50 -19.38 -11.47
N LYS A 537 -13.72 -19.78 -12.73
CA LYS A 537 -13.68 -21.20 -13.14
C LYS A 537 -12.28 -21.78 -13.08
N ILE A 538 -11.23 -20.99 -13.37
CA ILE A 538 -9.85 -21.44 -13.31
C ILE A 538 -9.48 -21.83 -11.85
N ASN A 539 -9.72 -20.97 -10.88
CA ASN A 539 -9.25 -21.17 -9.50
C ASN A 539 -10.35 -21.60 -8.51
N HIS A 540 -11.55 -21.92 -8.98
CA HIS A 540 -12.69 -22.37 -8.16
C HIS A 540 -12.97 -21.47 -6.94
N VAL A 541 -12.80 -20.15 -7.07
CA VAL A 541 -13.03 -19.18 -6.00
C VAL A 541 -14.53 -18.99 -5.79
N SER A 542 -15.12 -19.78 -4.87
CA SER A 542 -16.57 -19.79 -4.64
C SER A 542 -17.11 -18.46 -4.12
N ALA A 543 -16.32 -17.75 -3.30
CA ALA A 543 -16.72 -16.47 -2.69
C ALA A 543 -16.72 -15.28 -3.67
N LEU A 544 -16.13 -15.39 -4.86
CA LEU A 544 -16.05 -14.31 -5.82
C LEU A 544 -17.41 -14.06 -6.48
N GLU A 545 -17.90 -12.83 -6.36
CA GLU A 545 -19.13 -12.32 -6.96
C GLU A 545 -18.77 -11.27 -8.03
N PRO A 546 -18.84 -11.63 -9.33
CA PRO A 546 -18.60 -10.66 -10.40
C PRO A 546 -19.72 -9.61 -10.44
N MET A 547 -19.36 -8.37 -10.70
CA MET A 547 -20.33 -7.31 -10.98
C MET A 547 -20.92 -7.50 -12.39
N GLU A 548 -22.18 -7.16 -12.60
CA GLU A 548 -22.88 -7.20 -13.91
C GLU A 548 -22.39 -6.06 -14.84
N ARG A 549 -21.09 -6.00 -15.07
CA ARG A 549 -20.46 -5.14 -16.06
C ARG A 549 -20.00 -6.00 -17.23
N HIS A 550 -20.80 -6.02 -18.28
CA HIS A 550 -20.56 -6.86 -19.45
C HIS A 550 -19.53 -6.25 -20.41
N GLY A 551 -18.73 -7.13 -21.02
CA GLY A 551 -17.69 -6.80 -21.98
C GLY A 551 -17.44 -7.95 -22.96
N GLU A 552 -16.31 -7.90 -23.67
CA GLU A 552 -15.94 -8.98 -24.57
C GLU A 552 -15.56 -10.24 -23.78
N PRO A 553 -15.99 -11.43 -24.20
CA PRO A 553 -15.57 -12.68 -23.59
C PRO A 553 -14.07 -12.91 -23.81
N PRO A 554 -13.36 -13.56 -22.86
CA PRO A 554 -11.97 -13.94 -23.05
C PRO A 554 -11.73 -14.72 -24.34
N GLU A 555 -10.70 -14.29 -25.09
CA GLU A 555 -10.34 -14.86 -26.38
C GLU A 555 -9.28 -15.94 -26.22
N LEU A 556 -9.52 -17.15 -26.68
CA LEU A 556 -8.56 -18.27 -26.71
C LEU A 556 -8.05 -18.47 -28.14
N VAL A 557 -6.75 -18.22 -28.36
CA VAL A 557 -6.15 -18.23 -29.71
C VAL A 557 -5.21 -19.42 -29.86
N PRO A 558 -5.61 -20.50 -30.56
CA PRO A 558 -4.72 -21.60 -30.86
C PRO A 558 -3.66 -21.18 -31.89
N CYS A 559 -2.42 -21.57 -31.67
CA CYS A 559 -1.29 -21.33 -32.55
C CYS A 559 -0.68 -22.64 -33.03
N LEU A 560 -0.19 -22.67 -34.26
CA LEU A 560 0.40 -23.88 -34.86
C LEU A 560 1.77 -24.20 -34.19
N ASP A 561 2.55 -23.18 -33.94
CA ASP A 561 3.88 -23.25 -33.32
C ASP A 561 4.25 -21.92 -32.64
N ALA A 562 5.46 -21.83 -32.10
CA ALA A 562 5.94 -20.62 -31.46
C ALA A 562 6.05 -19.42 -32.42
N ALA A 563 6.36 -19.64 -33.71
CA ALA A 563 6.45 -18.57 -34.69
C ALA A 563 5.07 -18.00 -35.01
N ASP A 564 4.07 -18.88 -35.13
CA ASP A 564 2.67 -18.49 -35.30
C ASP A 564 2.15 -17.74 -34.06
N GLU A 565 2.57 -18.16 -32.87
CA GLU A 565 2.20 -17.47 -31.63
C GLU A 565 2.75 -16.03 -31.60
N ILE A 566 4.02 -15.84 -31.94
CA ILE A 566 4.62 -14.50 -32.08
C ILE A 566 3.87 -13.63 -33.10
N ARG A 567 3.45 -14.22 -34.23
CA ARG A 567 2.65 -13.51 -35.23
C ARG A 567 1.29 -13.06 -34.64
N LYS A 568 0.62 -13.94 -33.88
CA LYS A 568 -0.64 -13.61 -33.20
C LYS A 568 -0.46 -12.55 -32.11
N ILE A 569 0.62 -12.60 -31.36
CA ILE A 569 0.95 -11.56 -30.38
C ILE A 569 1.10 -10.20 -31.08
N ARG A 570 1.80 -10.15 -32.23
CA ARG A 570 1.93 -8.95 -33.04
C ARG A 570 0.59 -8.44 -33.58
N GLU A 571 -0.35 -9.33 -33.93
CA GLU A 571 -1.73 -8.97 -34.31
C GLU A 571 -2.47 -8.29 -33.14
N VAL A 572 -2.34 -8.81 -31.92
CA VAL A 572 -2.92 -8.20 -30.71
C VAL A 572 -2.31 -6.81 -30.44
N ILE A 573 -0.98 -6.67 -30.56
CA ILE A 573 -0.30 -5.37 -30.41
C ILE A 573 -0.81 -4.35 -31.43
N ARG A 574 -0.97 -4.74 -32.71
CA ARG A 574 -1.53 -3.87 -33.75
C ARG A 574 -2.97 -3.46 -33.43
N ARG A 575 -3.81 -4.40 -32.96
CA ARG A 575 -5.18 -4.14 -32.55
C ARG A 575 -5.23 -3.15 -31.40
N PHE A 576 -4.38 -3.33 -30.37
CA PHE A 576 -4.28 -2.42 -29.24
C PHE A 576 -3.89 -0.99 -29.68
N ARG A 577 -2.84 -0.86 -30.54
CA ARG A 577 -2.41 0.46 -31.06
C ARG A 577 -3.48 1.18 -31.89
N ALA A 578 -4.35 0.43 -32.56
CA ALA A 578 -5.48 0.96 -33.33
C ALA A 578 -6.71 1.24 -32.46
N GLY A 579 -6.73 0.79 -31.22
CA GLY A 579 -7.84 0.92 -30.26
C GLY A 579 -7.77 2.18 -29.42
N GLY A 580 -8.72 2.30 -28.47
CA GLY A 580 -8.81 3.43 -27.55
C GLY A 580 -8.27 3.12 -26.14
N ASN A 581 -7.78 1.91 -25.88
CA ASN A 581 -7.22 1.50 -24.59
C ASN A 581 -5.80 2.05 -24.43
N VAL A 582 -5.40 2.35 -23.21
CA VAL A 582 -4.13 3.03 -22.93
C VAL A 582 -3.04 2.10 -22.39
N SER A 583 -3.38 0.90 -21.92
CA SER A 583 -2.43 -0.06 -21.35
C SER A 583 -2.67 -1.50 -21.83
N LEU A 584 -1.59 -2.17 -22.29
CA LEU A 584 -1.57 -3.59 -22.64
C LEU A 584 -0.48 -4.29 -21.82
N GLY A 585 -0.87 -5.27 -20.99
CA GLY A 585 0.03 -6.16 -20.29
C GLY A 585 0.23 -7.46 -21.03
N ILE A 586 1.47 -7.77 -21.44
CA ILE A 586 1.86 -9.09 -21.96
C ILE A 586 2.47 -9.85 -20.80
N ILE A 587 1.73 -10.80 -20.22
CA ILE A 587 2.08 -11.43 -18.95
C ILE A 587 2.54 -12.86 -19.16
N LEU A 588 3.82 -13.12 -18.89
CA LEU A 588 4.46 -14.43 -18.95
C LEU A 588 4.55 -15.07 -17.56
N LYS A 589 4.69 -16.39 -17.50
CA LYS A 589 4.77 -17.12 -16.23
C LYS A 589 5.97 -16.71 -15.38
N THR A 590 7.16 -16.53 -16.00
CA THR A 590 8.43 -16.28 -15.31
C THR A 590 9.13 -15.02 -15.80
N ASP A 591 10.05 -14.46 -14.98
CA ASP A 591 10.85 -13.31 -15.35
C ASP A 591 11.77 -13.61 -16.55
N ALA A 592 12.28 -14.85 -16.67
CA ALA A 592 13.08 -15.28 -17.82
C ALA A 592 12.27 -15.28 -19.10
N ALA A 593 11.06 -15.89 -19.09
CA ALA A 593 10.18 -15.90 -20.26
C ALA A 593 9.75 -14.48 -20.68
N ALA A 594 9.58 -13.56 -19.73
CA ALA A 594 9.27 -12.17 -20.03
C ALA A 594 10.45 -11.45 -20.74
N ARG A 595 11.68 -11.70 -20.32
CA ARG A 595 12.89 -11.18 -20.99
C ARG A 595 13.04 -11.73 -22.41
N ASP A 596 12.90 -13.04 -22.57
CA ASP A 596 12.97 -13.70 -23.89
C ASP A 596 11.92 -13.11 -24.86
N MET A 597 10.69 -12.92 -24.36
CA MET A 597 9.60 -12.33 -25.16
C MET A 597 9.91 -10.86 -25.52
N TYR A 598 10.47 -10.10 -24.57
CA TYR A 598 10.86 -8.72 -24.82
C TYR A 598 11.94 -8.62 -25.91
N GLU A 599 12.97 -9.48 -25.88
CA GLU A 599 14.01 -9.49 -26.92
C GLU A 599 13.43 -9.77 -28.33
N VAL A 600 12.42 -10.64 -28.41
CA VAL A 600 11.73 -10.96 -29.68
C VAL A 600 10.86 -9.80 -30.20
N LEU A 601 10.30 -8.97 -29.29
CA LEU A 601 9.34 -7.93 -29.64
C LEU A 601 9.95 -6.52 -29.65
N ALA A 602 11.06 -6.28 -28.98
CA ALA A 602 11.68 -4.95 -28.81
C ALA A 602 12.11 -4.27 -30.13
N GLY A 603 12.30 -5.02 -31.20
CA GLY A 603 12.58 -4.49 -32.54
C GLY A 603 11.35 -4.37 -33.46
N TYR A 604 10.14 -4.53 -32.90
CA TYR A 604 8.93 -4.54 -33.70
C TYR A 604 8.28 -3.15 -33.80
N ASP A 605 8.61 -2.40 -34.86
CA ASP A 605 8.05 -1.05 -35.11
C ASP A 605 6.63 -1.05 -35.72
N GLY A 606 6.01 -2.21 -35.94
CA GLY A 606 4.63 -2.31 -36.47
C GLY A 606 4.50 -2.07 -37.97
N VAL A 607 5.61 -1.87 -38.70
CA VAL A 607 5.64 -1.68 -40.16
C VAL A 607 5.94 -3.04 -40.81
N GLU A 608 5.03 -3.53 -41.67
CA GLU A 608 5.29 -4.71 -42.48
C GLU A 608 6.41 -4.44 -43.50
N GLU A 609 7.31 -5.40 -43.67
CA GLU A 609 8.40 -5.40 -44.67
C GLU A 609 7.95 -5.41 -46.16
N ASN A 610 6.70 -5.07 -46.45
CA ASN A 610 6.20 -5.01 -47.83
C ASN A 610 5.51 -3.68 -48.11
N GLN A 611 6.32 -2.66 -48.38
CA GLN A 611 6.10 -1.61 -49.39
C GLN A 611 7.16 -0.50 -49.22
N VAL A 612 8.32 -0.70 -49.81
CA VAL A 612 9.22 0.39 -50.15
C VAL A 612 8.62 1.11 -51.35
N GLU A 613 7.84 2.17 -51.08
CA GLU A 613 7.70 3.28 -52.02
C GLU A 613 8.05 4.56 -51.30
N GLU A 614 9.12 5.17 -51.81
CA GLU A 614 9.61 6.48 -51.43
C GLU A 614 8.50 7.53 -51.58
N ASN A 615 7.97 7.99 -50.44
CA ASN A 615 7.37 9.33 -50.39
C ASN A 615 7.63 9.94 -49.01
N GLN A 616 8.62 10.82 -48.97
CA GLN A 616 8.83 11.75 -47.88
C GLN A 616 7.55 12.61 -47.69
N VAL A 617 6.85 12.40 -46.60
CA VAL A 617 5.94 13.41 -46.07
C VAL A 617 6.35 13.61 -44.61
N GLU A 618 6.90 14.79 -44.37
CA GLU A 618 7.04 15.35 -43.01
C GLU A 618 5.64 15.44 -42.39
N GLY A 619 5.35 14.58 -41.44
CA GLY A 619 4.11 14.57 -40.65
C GLY A 619 4.43 14.35 -39.17
N ASN A 620 3.97 15.27 -38.35
CA ASN A 620 4.00 15.38 -36.90
C ASN A 620 4.13 14.04 -36.16
N GLY A 621 5.15 13.96 -35.28
CA GLY A 621 5.44 12.78 -34.45
C GLY A 621 4.24 12.36 -33.60
N GLU A 622 3.55 11.31 -34.00
CA GLU A 622 2.81 10.45 -33.12
C GLU A 622 3.84 9.61 -32.36
N GLU A 623 3.91 9.76 -31.05
CA GLU A 623 4.74 8.96 -30.16
C GLU A 623 4.37 7.48 -30.37
N ALA A 624 5.27 6.72 -30.97
CA ALA A 624 5.14 5.27 -31.01
C ALA A 624 5.06 4.77 -29.58
N CYS A 625 3.99 4.01 -29.25
CA CYS A 625 3.87 3.36 -27.94
C CYS A 625 5.03 2.41 -27.76
N ASP A 626 6.03 2.82 -26.98
CA ASP A 626 7.20 2.01 -26.69
C ASP A 626 6.82 0.76 -25.90
N ILE A 627 7.40 -0.38 -26.30
CA ILE A 627 7.28 -1.64 -25.55
C ILE A 627 8.30 -1.58 -24.41
N SER A 628 7.83 -1.72 -23.18
CA SER A 628 8.65 -1.72 -21.98
C SER A 628 8.70 -3.09 -21.32
N LEU A 629 9.86 -3.43 -20.73
CA LEU A 629 10.01 -4.61 -19.87
C LEU A 629 9.95 -4.18 -18.41
N LEU A 630 8.99 -4.70 -17.67
CA LEU A 630 8.89 -4.50 -16.21
C LEU A 630 9.63 -5.61 -15.48
N THR A 631 10.65 -5.20 -14.72
CA THR A 631 11.48 -6.06 -13.87
C THR A 631 11.46 -5.60 -12.41
N ARG A 632 12.13 -6.34 -11.52
CA ARG A 632 12.26 -5.96 -10.10
C ARG A 632 13.01 -4.63 -9.90
N GLU A 633 13.78 -4.19 -10.89
CA GLU A 633 14.54 -2.94 -10.85
C GLU A 633 13.72 -1.75 -11.38
N SER A 634 12.57 -2.02 -12.00
CA SER A 634 11.68 -0.97 -12.50
C SER A 634 11.09 -0.16 -11.36
N THR A 635 11.16 1.15 -11.47
CA THR A 635 10.70 2.10 -10.44
C THR A 635 9.36 2.75 -10.76
N SER A 636 8.91 2.71 -12.02
CA SER A 636 7.66 3.32 -12.45
C SER A 636 6.93 2.44 -13.47
N PHE A 637 5.62 2.57 -13.48
CA PHE A 637 4.72 2.00 -14.49
C PHE A 637 4.24 3.13 -15.42
N GLN A 638 4.32 2.91 -16.74
CA GLN A 638 3.86 3.86 -17.75
C GLN A 638 2.77 3.24 -18.62
N ASN A 639 1.88 4.08 -19.13
CA ASN A 639 0.91 3.67 -20.14
C ASN A 639 1.62 3.18 -21.41
N GLY A 640 0.98 2.30 -22.16
CA GLY A 640 1.54 1.67 -23.35
C GLY A 640 1.59 0.15 -23.22
N ILE A 641 2.59 -0.46 -23.84
CA ILE A 641 2.74 -1.93 -23.85
C ILE A 641 3.81 -2.34 -22.85
N SER A 642 3.42 -3.13 -21.87
CA SER A 642 4.33 -3.66 -20.84
C SER A 642 4.45 -5.17 -20.95
N ILE A 643 5.66 -5.69 -21.06
CA ILE A 643 5.97 -7.12 -20.97
C ILE A 643 6.44 -7.39 -19.56
N THR A 644 5.86 -8.40 -18.89
CA THR A 644 6.14 -8.66 -17.48
C THR A 644 5.86 -10.13 -17.11
N SER A 645 6.30 -10.55 -15.92
CA SER A 645 5.91 -11.83 -15.36
C SER A 645 4.65 -11.74 -14.50
N VAL A 646 4.02 -12.89 -14.20
CA VAL A 646 2.89 -12.95 -13.26
C VAL A 646 3.27 -12.34 -11.91
N ARG A 647 4.47 -12.61 -11.42
CA ARG A 647 4.95 -12.07 -10.15
C ARG A 647 5.02 -10.54 -10.16
N MET A 648 5.56 -9.96 -11.22
CA MET A 648 5.71 -8.51 -11.36
C MET A 648 4.40 -7.80 -11.72
N SER A 649 3.46 -8.49 -12.38
CA SER A 649 2.15 -7.95 -12.71
C SER A 649 1.22 -7.82 -11.49
N LYS A 650 1.59 -8.45 -10.37
CA LYS A 650 0.79 -8.40 -9.15
C LYS A 650 0.68 -6.97 -8.61
N GLY A 651 -0.53 -6.54 -8.28
CA GLY A 651 -0.83 -5.16 -7.90
C GLY A 651 -1.08 -4.22 -9.08
N LEU A 652 -0.61 -4.57 -10.30
CA LEU A 652 -0.84 -3.77 -11.51
C LEU A 652 -2.18 -4.13 -12.17
N GLU A 653 -2.66 -3.21 -13.01
CA GLU A 653 -3.91 -3.32 -13.77
C GLU A 653 -3.66 -2.85 -15.20
N PHE A 654 -4.24 -3.56 -16.16
CA PHE A 654 -4.13 -3.22 -17.57
C PHE A 654 -5.51 -3.20 -18.22
N ASP A 655 -5.73 -2.28 -19.15
CA ASP A 655 -6.98 -2.27 -19.94
C ASP A 655 -7.14 -3.57 -20.73
N GLU A 656 -6.04 -4.00 -21.35
CA GLU A 656 -5.96 -5.29 -22.04
C GLU A 656 -4.85 -6.16 -21.47
N VAL A 657 -5.08 -7.47 -21.40
CA VAL A 657 -4.06 -8.45 -21.03
C VAL A 657 -3.96 -9.52 -22.10
N LEU A 658 -2.72 -9.83 -22.47
CA LEU A 658 -2.36 -10.97 -23.30
C LEU A 658 -1.52 -11.93 -22.47
N ILE A 659 -1.92 -13.19 -22.41
CA ILE A 659 -1.20 -14.26 -21.72
C ILE A 659 -0.70 -15.25 -22.76
N PRO A 660 0.59 -15.17 -23.17
CA PRO A 660 1.19 -16.15 -24.06
C PRO A 660 1.44 -17.49 -23.37
N GLN A 661 1.63 -18.54 -24.18
CA GLN A 661 2.02 -19.88 -23.71
C GLN A 661 1.02 -20.48 -22.68
N ALA A 662 -0.28 -20.23 -22.85
CA ALA A 662 -1.34 -20.81 -22.01
C ALA A 662 -1.57 -22.30 -22.30
N ASP A 663 -0.48 -23.07 -22.47
CA ASP A 663 -0.51 -24.49 -22.80
C ASP A 663 -0.29 -25.41 -21.60
N SER A 664 -0.51 -26.71 -21.79
CA SER A 664 -0.41 -27.75 -20.76
C SER A 664 1.02 -28.03 -20.27
N ARG A 665 2.07 -27.47 -20.90
CA ARG A 665 3.46 -27.60 -20.48
C ARG A 665 3.82 -26.46 -19.53
N THR A 666 3.35 -25.27 -19.85
CA THR A 666 3.62 -24.05 -19.10
C THR A 666 2.79 -23.99 -17.82
N TYR A 667 1.50 -24.32 -17.91
CA TYR A 667 0.57 -24.30 -16.76
C TYR A 667 0.04 -25.72 -16.50
N ALA A 668 0.75 -26.48 -15.63
CA ALA A 668 0.50 -27.89 -15.40
C ALA A 668 0.15 -28.24 -13.94
N SER A 669 0.63 -27.50 -12.94
CA SER A 669 0.42 -27.79 -11.52
C SER A 669 -0.73 -26.97 -10.92
N ASP A 670 -1.25 -27.41 -9.77
CA ASP A 670 -2.27 -26.63 -9.04
C ASP A 670 -1.79 -25.22 -8.67
N PHE A 671 -0.49 -25.07 -8.46
CA PHE A 671 0.08 -23.75 -8.23
C PHE A 671 0.07 -22.90 -9.52
N ASP A 672 0.36 -23.48 -10.68
CA ASP A 672 0.26 -22.79 -11.97
C ASP A 672 -1.17 -22.32 -12.26
N ARG A 673 -2.17 -23.04 -11.76
CA ARG A 673 -3.58 -22.61 -11.79
C ARG A 673 -3.77 -21.26 -11.09
N SER A 674 -3.18 -21.10 -9.90
CA SER A 674 -3.24 -19.83 -9.17
C SER A 674 -2.52 -18.71 -9.90
N LEU A 675 -1.37 -18.99 -10.53
CA LEU A 675 -0.66 -18.00 -11.34
C LEU A 675 -1.47 -17.56 -12.56
N LEU A 676 -2.10 -18.50 -13.27
CA LEU A 676 -2.96 -18.18 -14.42
C LEU A 676 -4.15 -17.34 -13.97
N TYR A 677 -4.76 -17.67 -12.83
CA TYR A 677 -5.82 -16.88 -12.22
C TYR A 677 -5.35 -15.43 -11.94
N ILE A 678 -4.17 -15.26 -11.33
CA ILE A 678 -3.61 -13.94 -11.08
C ILE A 678 -3.44 -13.16 -12.37
N ALA A 679 -2.84 -13.77 -13.40
CA ALA A 679 -2.63 -13.12 -14.70
C ALA A 679 -3.96 -12.69 -15.35
N CYS A 680 -4.98 -13.56 -15.37
CA CYS A 680 -6.29 -13.25 -15.91
C CYS A 680 -6.97 -12.09 -15.19
N THR A 681 -6.82 -12.01 -13.86
CA THR A 681 -7.43 -10.95 -13.03
C THR A 681 -6.73 -9.58 -13.15
N ARG A 682 -5.65 -9.46 -13.93
CA ARG A 682 -5.03 -8.18 -14.28
C ARG A 682 -5.76 -7.44 -15.38
N ALA A 683 -6.59 -8.14 -16.17
CA ALA A 683 -7.37 -7.57 -17.29
C ALA A 683 -8.61 -6.82 -16.79
N MET A 684 -8.82 -5.62 -17.33
CA MET A 684 -10.00 -4.81 -17.02
C MET A 684 -11.08 -4.94 -18.11
N HIS A 685 -10.70 -4.84 -19.37
CA HIS A 685 -11.64 -4.76 -20.49
C HIS A 685 -11.53 -5.93 -21.47
N ARG A 686 -10.30 -6.38 -21.75
CA ARG A 686 -10.07 -7.47 -22.71
C ARG A 686 -9.00 -8.44 -22.22
N LEU A 687 -9.26 -9.73 -22.39
CA LEU A 687 -8.34 -10.81 -22.03
C LEU A 687 -8.15 -11.73 -23.23
N THR A 688 -6.89 -11.92 -23.66
CA THR A 688 -6.52 -12.84 -24.75
C THR A 688 -5.49 -13.83 -24.22
N LEU A 689 -5.70 -15.12 -24.46
CA LEU A 689 -4.73 -16.18 -24.13
C LEU A 689 -4.29 -16.86 -25.44
N THR A 690 -2.98 -17.00 -25.66
CA THR A 690 -2.44 -17.74 -26.80
C THR A 690 -1.79 -19.03 -26.33
N TYR A 691 -1.87 -20.09 -27.13
CA TYR A 691 -1.24 -21.36 -26.80
C TYR A 691 -0.84 -22.12 -28.07
N SER A 692 0.28 -22.86 -28.00
CA SER A 692 0.74 -23.75 -29.06
C SER A 692 0.64 -25.21 -28.59
N GLY A 693 -0.02 -26.07 -29.42
CA GLY A 693 -0.29 -27.47 -29.09
C GLY A 693 -1.53 -27.65 -28.22
N LYS A 694 -1.43 -28.36 -27.09
CA LYS A 694 -2.58 -28.61 -26.19
C LYS A 694 -2.71 -27.48 -25.17
N GLU A 695 -3.90 -26.89 -25.14
CA GLU A 695 -4.25 -25.90 -24.10
C GLU A 695 -4.12 -26.47 -22.68
N THR A 696 -3.91 -25.64 -21.68
CA THR A 696 -3.88 -26.06 -20.28
C THR A 696 -5.24 -26.60 -19.83
N GLU A 697 -5.24 -27.63 -18.97
CA GLU A 697 -6.47 -28.23 -18.42
C GLU A 697 -7.34 -27.23 -17.65
N PHE A 698 -6.78 -26.13 -17.19
CA PHE A 698 -7.47 -25.10 -16.41
C PHE A 698 -8.44 -24.26 -17.26
N ILE A 699 -8.24 -24.21 -18.58
CA ILE A 699 -9.13 -23.52 -19.53
C ILE A 699 -9.87 -24.49 -20.49
N SER A 700 -9.42 -25.75 -20.55
CA SER A 700 -10.06 -26.75 -21.40
C SER A 700 -11.48 -27.08 -20.95
N GLY A 701 -12.41 -27.21 -21.92
CA GLY A 701 -13.81 -27.53 -21.65
C GLY A 701 -14.64 -26.36 -21.12
N GLN A 702 -14.14 -25.15 -21.15
CA GLN A 702 -14.98 -23.98 -20.96
C GLN A 702 -15.83 -23.75 -22.22
N PRO A 703 -17.19 -23.82 -22.16
CA PRO A 703 -17.98 -23.52 -23.33
C PRO A 703 -17.72 -22.08 -23.77
N PRO A 704 -17.65 -21.79 -25.07
CA PRO A 704 -17.69 -20.42 -25.52
C PRO A 704 -18.95 -19.79 -24.91
N PHE A 705 -18.79 -18.60 -24.34
CA PHE A 705 -19.90 -17.84 -23.78
C PHE A 705 -20.93 -17.63 -24.90
N LEU A 706 -22.11 -18.27 -24.80
CA LEU A 706 -23.27 -18.02 -25.64
C LEU A 706 -24.06 -16.84 -25.11
#